data_0cace641126b774d3bd8fcd5029a7e72
#
_entry.id   0cace641126b774d3bd8fcd5029a7e72
#
_cell.length_a   1.000
_cell.length_b   1.000
_cell.length_c   1.000
_cell.angle_alpha   90.00
_cell.angle_beta   90.00
_cell.angle_gamma   90.00
#
_symmetry.space_group_name_H-M   'P 1'
#
loop_
_entity.id
_entity.type
_entity.pdbx_description
1 polymer ?
#
loop_
_entity_poly.entity_id
_entity_poly.type
_entity_poly.pdbx_seq_one_letter_code
_entity_poly.pdbx_strand_id
1 'polypeptide(L)'
;MHYTIDNITALIGARRFGSTEATIDWLLTDSRSLAFPETTLFFALRTKLGDGHRYLSDLYRRGVRNFVVGNVPDNYETIYPEANFLLVVSPLKALQRLAERHREEYDVPVIGVTGSNGKTVVKEWLYQLLSPSMNVTRSPKSYNSQVGVPLSVWMLNEHTQVGIFEAGISQPGEMQALKDIIQPTIGVMTNIGPAHQENFATIQEKCHEKISLFKDADVVVYCADDPIISECMSASLYTGDTIAWSRENPNAPLYVSKVEKGTDGTHIVYHYLGQESEMRIPFTDDASAENCIHCLAVCLYMHLQPSEIAKRMLQLEPVAMRLEVIQGVRGCTLINDTYNSDVASLDIALDFMNRRPELGDKPKTLILSDILQTGLSTQELYRKVADMVSHRGIDRLIGVGPEISASHSLFGGKKTFFPSSEALIESGLLDTISNEMVLIKGSRKFGFEQITAALSLRVHETTLDVNLEAIVENLNFYRSFMKPETKITCMVKASAYGAGSVEIAKTLQDRGVDYLAVAVADEGAELRRAGITTGIIVMNPEMTAFDTLFQYDLEPEVYNFKLLKALIHAAEKQGIQGFPIHVKLDTGMHRLGFDPLKDVDNVVEILKQQTALIPRSVFSHFVGSDSPDFDDFSAHQYELFLEGSSKLQAAFNHKILRHICNSAGIERFPERHLDMVRLGLGLYGIDPIDNRRLHNVTSLRTTILQIRNVKKGDSIGYSRRSFVERDSRIAAIPIGYADGLNRHLGNRNGYCLVNGKKAPYIGNICMDVCMIDVTDIPCEEGDTVEIFGDELPVTVLSDILDTIPYEILTSVSTRVKRVYFM
;
A
#
# COMPACT_ATOMS: atom_id res chain seq x y z
N MET A 1 -0.39 9.15 22.90
CA MET A 1 -0.78 10.34 23.71
C MET A 1 -2.19 10.73 23.29
N HIS A 2 -3.12 10.94 24.21
CA HIS A 2 -4.52 11.28 23.86
C HIS A 2 -4.74 12.77 24.09
N TYR A 3 -5.16 13.49 23.06
CA TYR A 3 -5.49 14.91 23.18
C TYR A 3 -6.98 15.07 23.51
N THR A 4 -7.29 15.83 24.55
CA THR A 4 -8.68 16.23 24.78
C THR A 4 -9.07 17.34 23.80
N ILE A 5 -10.37 17.46 23.51
CA ILE A 5 -10.88 18.50 22.63
C ILE A 5 -10.53 19.92 23.16
N ASP A 6 -10.44 20.10 24.48
CA ASP A 6 -10.04 21.36 25.11
C ASP A 6 -8.56 21.67 24.90
N ASN A 7 -7.68 20.64 25.00
CA ASN A 7 -6.27 20.82 24.68
C ASN A 7 -6.10 21.27 23.23
N ILE A 8 -6.78 20.59 22.29
CA ILE A 8 -6.74 20.96 20.87
C ILE A 8 -7.27 22.37 20.63
N THR A 9 -8.40 22.72 21.27
CA THR A 9 -8.99 24.06 21.18
C THR A 9 -7.99 25.14 21.56
N ALA A 10 -7.25 24.92 22.65
CA ALA A 10 -6.20 25.85 23.10
C ALA A 10 -5.00 25.88 22.14
N LEU A 11 -4.51 24.72 21.70
CA LEU A 11 -3.36 24.60 20.80
C LEU A 11 -3.59 25.31 19.47
N ILE A 12 -4.76 25.17 18.86
CA ILE A 12 -5.07 25.79 17.57
C ILE A 12 -5.65 27.21 17.69
N GLY A 13 -5.90 27.70 18.93
CA GLY A 13 -6.49 29.01 19.20
C GLY A 13 -7.92 29.14 18.67
N ALA A 14 -8.70 28.07 18.75
CA ALA A 14 -10.07 28.05 18.27
C ALA A 14 -11.06 28.58 19.30
N ARG A 15 -12.24 29.03 18.84
CA ARG A 15 -13.41 29.21 19.69
C ARG A 15 -14.30 27.98 19.57
N ARG A 16 -14.50 27.27 20.71
CA ARG A 16 -15.31 26.06 20.77
C ARG A 16 -16.80 26.41 20.88
N PHE A 17 -17.61 25.71 20.10
CA PHE A 17 -19.07 25.66 20.17
C PHE A 17 -19.48 24.21 20.39
N GLY A 18 -20.24 23.92 21.41
CA GLY A 18 -20.51 22.60 21.95
C GLY A 18 -19.78 22.35 23.26
N SER A 19 -20.26 21.38 24.03
CA SER A 19 -19.74 21.08 25.38
C SER A 19 -19.45 19.60 25.59
N THR A 20 -19.52 18.78 24.55
CA THR A 20 -19.30 17.33 24.66
C THR A 20 -17.81 17.04 24.88
N GLU A 21 -17.48 16.33 25.97
CA GLU A 21 -16.13 15.85 26.20
C GLU A 21 -15.70 14.87 25.11
N ALA A 22 -14.49 15.02 24.60
CA ALA A 22 -13.96 14.16 23.54
C ALA A 22 -12.45 14.03 23.65
N THR A 23 -11.96 12.84 23.31
CA THR A 23 -10.55 12.54 23.08
C THR A 23 -10.32 12.41 21.58
N ILE A 24 -9.24 13.00 21.07
CA ILE A 24 -8.92 13.02 19.66
C ILE A 24 -7.64 12.24 19.42
N ASP A 25 -7.72 11.24 18.56
CA ASP A 25 -6.60 10.42 18.12
C ASP A 25 -6.36 10.56 16.60
N TRP A 26 -7.40 10.86 15.84
CA TRP A 26 -7.37 10.87 14.38
C TRP A 26 -7.71 12.24 13.80
N LEU A 27 -6.89 12.66 12.83
CA LEU A 27 -7.19 13.86 12.03
C LEU A 27 -7.73 13.45 10.67
N LEU A 28 -8.80 14.09 10.23
CA LEU A 28 -9.47 13.79 8.98
C LEU A 28 -9.64 15.05 8.12
N THR A 29 -9.29 14.96 6.85
CA THR A 29 -9.49 16.01 5.85
C THR A 29 -10.29 15.53 4.63
N ASP A 30 -10.42 14.20 4.47
CA ASP A 30 -11.19 13.55 3.41
C ASP A 30 -12.20 12.58 4.04
N SER A 31 -13.49 12.84 3.83
CA SER A 31 -14.59 12.06 4.42
C SER A 31 -14.58 10.58 4.05
N ARG A 32 -13.95 10.21 2.94
CA ARG A 32 -13.81 8.82 2.49
C ARG A 32 -12.86 8.00 3.37
N SER A 33 -11.91 8.66 4.02
CA SER A 33 -10.90 8.00 4.87
C SER A 33 -11.31 7.86 6.34
N LEU A 34 -12.58 8.07 6.69
CA LEU A 34 -13.08 7.97 8.06
C LEU A 34 -12.98 6.53 8.58
N ALA A 35 -12.25 6.33 9.67
CA ALA A 35 -12.05 5.02 10.33
C ALA A 35 -12.65 4.95 11.75
N PHE A 36 -12.37 5.93 12.59
CA PHE A 36 -12.78 5.99 14.00
C PHE A 36 -13.60 7.25 14.28
N PRO A 37 -14.92 7.23 14.05
CA PRO A 37 -15.73 8.44 14.12
C PRO A 37 -15.67 9.19 15.46
N GLU A 38 -15.66 8.47 16.57
CA GLU A 38 -15.77 9.05 17.92
C GLU A 38 -14.54 9.88 18.31
N THR A 39 -13.34 9.45 17.89
CA THR A 39 -12.07 10.13 18.21
C THR A 39 -11.48 10.90 17.03
N THR A 40 -12.27 11.08 15.97
CA THR A 40 -11.87 11.83 14.80
C THR A 40 -12.17 13.32 14.95
N LEU A 41 -11.19 14.15 14.61
CA LEU A 41 -11.34 15.58 14.39
C LEU A 41 -11.28 15.87 12.89
N PHE A 42 -12.39 16.31 12.32
CA PHE A 42 -12.48 16.65 10.89
C PHE A 42 -12.16 18.12 10.65
N PHE A 43 -11.26 18.37 9.70
CA PHE A 43 -10.91 19.72 9.24
C PHE A 43 -11.65 20.04 7.94
N ALA A 44 -12.60 20.96 8.00
CA ALA A 44 -13.39 21.42 6.84
C ALA A 44 -12.55 22.37 5.97
N LEU A 45 -11.63 21.83 5.18
CA LEU A 45 -10.73 22.59 4.32
C LEU A 45 -11.47 23.22 3.15
N ARG A 46 -11.08 24.44 2.77
CA ARG A 46 -11.50 25.09 1.54
C ARG A 46 -10.37 25.04 0.51
N THR A 47 -10.65 24.51 -0.66
CA THR A 47 -9.72 24.38 -1.77
C THR A 47 -10.32 25.03 -3.03
N LYS A 48 -9.51 25.20 -4.09
CA LYS A 48 -10.02 25.67 -5.40
C LYS A 48 -11.07 24.72 -6.00
N LEU A 49 -11.08 23.46 -5.60
CA LEU A 49 -11.94 22.41 -6.14
C LEU A 49 -13.14 22.05 -5.26
N GLY A 50 -13.21 22.55 -4.03
CA GLY A 50 -14.34 22.26 -3.14
C GLY A 50 -14.24 22.86 -1.75
N ASP A 51 -15.35 22.77 -1.00
CA ASP A 51 -15.48 23.22 0.38
C ASP A 51 -15.84 22.02 1.28
N GLY A 52 -14.98 21.71 2.23
CA GLY A 52 -15.13 20.60 3.18
C GLY A 52 -16.38 20.74 4.07
N HIS A 53 -16.90 21.94 4.26
CA HIS A 53 -18.11 22.16 5.08
C HIS A 53 -19.34 21.40 4.56
N ARG A 54 -19.42 21.09 3.28
CA ARG A 54 -20.52 20.29 2.68
C ARG A 54 -20.61 18.88 3.22
N TYR A 55 -19.53 18.35 3.81
CA TYR A 55 -19.48 16.98 4.34
C TYR A 55 -19.85 16.87 5.83
N LEU A 56 -20.07 17.99 6.53
CA LEU A 56 -20.36 18.00 7.97
C LEU A 56 -21.55 17.12 8.33
N SER A 57 -22.66 17.25 7.60
CA SER A 57 -23.88 16.49 7.85
C SER A 57 -23.71 14.99 7.62
N ASP A 58 -22.96 14.60 6.59
CA ASP A 58 -22.67 13.21 6.32
C ASP A 58 -21.78 12.59 7.39
N LEU A 59 -20.69 13.27 7.73
CA LEU A 59 -19.76 12.83 8.78
C LEU A 59 -20.43 12.75 10.15
N TYR A 60 -21.32 13.70 10.48
CA TYR A 60 -22.08 13.65 11.72
C TYR A 60 -22.99 12.42 11.79
N ARG A 61 -23.70 12.09 10.71
CA ARG A 61 -24.50 10.86 10.61
C ARG A 61 -23.65 9.59 10.75
N ARG A 62 -22.41 9.64 10.31
CA ARG A 62 -21.43 8.54 10.43
C ARG A 62 -20.73 8.52 11.80
N GLY A 63 -21.14 9.34 12.75
CA GLY A 63 -20.68 9.30 14.15
C GLY A 63 -19.58 10.31 14.50
N VAL A 64 -19.05 11.10 13.57
CA VAL A 64 -18.08 12.16 13.89
C VAL A 64 -18.76 13.25 14.70
N ARG A 65 -18.10 13.69 15.78
CA ARG A 65 -18.62 14.71 16.70
C ARG A 65 -17.73 15.94 16.80
N ASN A 66 -16.52 15.92 16.23
CA ASN A 66 -15.57 17.01 16.40
C ASN A 66 -15.13 17.57 15.05
N PHE A 67 -15.30 18.89 14.85
CA PHE A 67 -15.12 19.55 13.58
C PHE A 67 -14.34 20.86 13.74
N VAL A 68 -13.29 21.07 12.94
CA VAL A 68 -12.61 22.36 12.77
C VAL A 68 -13.19 23.05 11.55
N VAL A 69 -13.77 24.21 11.74
CA VAL A 69 -14.54 24.90 10.70
C VAL A 69 -14.16 26.38 10.57
N GLY A 70 -14.30 26.91 9.38
CA GLY A 70 -14.20 28.36 9.11
C GLY A 70 -15.49 29.12 9.38
N ASN A 71 -16.63 28.41 9.43
CA ASN A 71 -17.94 28.93 9.80
C ASN A 71 -18.70 27.85 10.56
N VAL A 72 -19.31 28.22 11.68
CA VAL A 72 -20.19 27.32 12.43
C VAL A 72 -21.55 27.27 11.71
N PRO A 73 -22.14 26.07 11.50
CA PRO A 73 -23.46 25.97 10.88
C PRO A 73 -24.54 26.68 11.71
N ASP A 74 -25.50 27.33 11.03
CA ASP A 74 -26.65 27.91 11.69
C ASP A 74 -27.47 26.82 12.42
N ASN A 75 -28.01 27.13 13.58
CA ASN A 75 -28.78 26.20 14.41
C ASN A 75 -28.05 24.89 14.75
N TYR A 76 -26.73 24.94 14.88
CA TYR A 76 -25.90 23.76 15.14
C TYR A 76 -26.36 22.99 16.40
N GLU A 77 -26.82 23.69 17.44
CA GLU A 77 -27.31 23.07 18.69
C GLU A 77 -28.50 22.14 18.48
N THR A 78 -29.31 22.42 17.46
CA THR A 78 -30.49 21.61 17.10
C THR A 78 -30.15 20.55 16.07
N ILE A 79 -29.30 20.87 15.09
CA ILE A 79 -28.96 19.98 13.98
C ILE A 79 -27.88 18.98 14.37
N TYR A 80 -26.94 19.41 15.24
CA TYR A 80 -25.76 18.64 15.66
C TYR A 80 -25.58 18.70 17.19
N PRO A 81 -26.56 18.24 17.99
CA PRO A 81 -26.64 18.52 19.44
C PRO A 81 -25.43 18.02 20.24
N GLU A 82 -24.73 17.00 19.78
CA GLU A 82 -23.56 16.43 20.47
C GLU A 82 -22.22 16.84 19.84
N ALA A 83 -22.25 17.70 18.81
CA ALA A 83 -21.04 18.06 18.11
C ALA A 83 -20.27 19.19 18.78
N ASN A 84 -18.95 19.14 18.66
CA ASN A 84 -18.06 20.25 18.93
C ASN A 84 -17.63 20.89 17.61
N PHE A 85 -17.83 22.19 17.46
CA PHE A 85 -17.31 22.98 16.36
C PHE A 85 -16.21 23.89 16.88
N LEU A 86 -15.00 23.72 16.37
CA LEU A 86 -13.85 24.55 16.66
C LEU A 86 -13.74 25.59 15.55
N LEU A 87 -14.21 26.80 15.82
CA LEU A 87 -14.19 27.91 14.87
C LEU A 87 -12.78 28.51 14.80
N VAL A 88 -12.22 28.54 13.60
CA VAL A 88 -10.92 29.11 13.29
C VAL A 88 -10.97 29.98 12.04
N VAL A 89 -10.01 30.90 11.86
CA VAL A 89 -9.93 31.73 10.65
C VAL A 89 -9.57 30.86 9.42
N SER A 90 -8.70 29.89 9.61
CA SER A 90 -8.25 28.97 8.54
C SER A 90 -8.09 27.55 9.08
N PRO A 91 -8.96 26.61 8.69
CA PRO A 91 -8.81 25.21 9.07
C PRO A 91 -7.46 24.60 8.65
N LEU A 92 -6.89 25.02 7.51
CA LEU A 92 -5.56 24.57 7.08
C LEU A 92 -4.47 25.02 8.05
N LYS A 93 -4.44 26.30 8.43
CA LYS A 93 -3.46 26.79 9.41
C LYS A 93 -3.64 26.17 10.79
N ALA A 94 -4.88 25.86 11.17
CA ALA A 94 -5.17 25.16 12.42
C ALA A 94 -4.62 23.71 12.39
N LEU A 95 -4.77 23.01 11.27
CA LEU A 95 -4.19 21.69 11.06
C LEU A 95 -2.65 21.72 11.14
N GLN A 96 -2.03 22.69 10.47
CA GLN A 96 -0.58 22.89 10.48
C GLN A 96 -0.05 23.18 11.90
N ARG A 97 -0.70 24.09 12.60
CA ARG A 97 -0.35 24.44 13.98
C ARG A 97 -0.51 23.27 14.95
N LEU A 98 -1.57 22.48 14.78
CA LEU A 98 -1.76 21.29 15.61
C LEU A 98 -0.65 20.26 15.40
N ALA A 99 -0.28 20.02 14.14
CA ALA A 99 0.80 19.09 13.81
C ALA A 99 2.18 19.61 14.27
N GLU A 100 2.44 20.91 14.18
CA GLU A 100 3.63 21.56 14.74
C GLU A 100 3.76 21.30 16.25
N ARG A 101 2.67 21.52 17.01
CA ARG A 101 2.66 21.27 18.45
C ARG A 101 2.77 19.80 18.80
N HIS A 102 2.15 18.93 18.01
CA HIS A 102 2.31 17.50 18.17
C HIS A 102 3.77 17.05 17.92
N ARG A 103 4.45 17.62 16.93
CA ARG A 103 5.87 17.35 16.65
C ARG A 103 6.78 17.71 17.84
N GLU A 104 6.51 18.82 18.52
CA GLU A 104 7.28 19.30 19.66
C GLU A 104 7.25 18.36 20.89
N GLU A 105 6.24 17.45 20.97
CA GLU A 105 6.14 16.47 22.06
C GLU A 105 7.10 15.27 21.91
N TYR A 106 7.79 15.14 20.77
CA TYR A 106 8.66 14.00 20.47
C TYR A 106 10.09 14.44 20.21
N ASP A 107 10.99 14.08 21.12
CA ASP A 107 12.44 14.30 20.97
C ASP A 107 13.09 13.10 20.27
N VAL A 108 12.80 12.97 18.98
CA VAL A 108 13.32 11.91 18.11
C VAL A 108 13.99 12.50 16.88
N PRO A 109 15.01 11.85 16.30
CA PRO A 109 15.57 12.25 15.02
C PRO A 109 14.49 12.27 13.92
N VAL A 110 14.46 13.37 13.17
CA VAL A 110 13.53 13.52 12.05
C VAL A 110 14.29 13.85 10.78
N ILE A 111 14.13 13.02 9.79
CA ILE A 111 14.70 13.16 8.46
C ILE A 111 13.71 13.91 7.58
N GLY A 112 14.06 15.13 7.18
CA GLY A 112 13.31 15.93 6.23
C GLY A 112 13.89 15.78 4.82
N VAL A 113 13.09 15.28 3.88
CA VAL A 113 13.55 15.06 2.50
C VAL A 113 12.87 16.04 1.55
N THR A 114 13.67 16.84 0.83
CA THR A 114 13.18 17.73 -0.22
C THR A 114 14.05 17.64 -1.47
N GLY A 115 13.58 18.26 -2.56
CA GLY A 115 14.24 18.27 -3.87
C GLY A 115 13.21 18.34 -4.98
N SER A 116 13.63 18.34 -6.22
CA SER A 116 12.73 18.29 -7.37
C SER A 116 12.26 16.85 -7.63
N ASN A 117 13.19 15.92 -7.75
CA ASN A 117 12.94 14.48 -7.99
C ASN A 117 13.58 13.62 -6.89
N GLY A 118 13.24 12.34 -6.82
CA GLY A 118 13.86 11.39 -5.90
C GLY A 118 13.35 11.39 -4.46
N LYS A 119 12.61 12.41 -4.01
CA LYS A 119 12.13 12.55 -2.62
C LYS A 119 11.45 11.29 -2.06
N THR A 120 10.44 10.80 -2.78
CA THR A 120 9.67 9.61 -2.36
C THR A 120 10.55 8.36 -2.40
N VAL A 121 11.46 8.25 -3.38
CA VAL A 121 12.39 7.13 -3.48
C VAL A 121 13.34 7.12 -2.28
N VAL A 122 13.98 8.23 -1.99
CA VAL A 122 14.88 8.39 -0.83
C VAL A 122 14.14 8.10 0.49
N LYS A 123 12.94 8.63 0.65
CA LYS A 123 12.10 8.37 1.84
C LYS A 123 11.79 6.87 2.00
N GLU A 124 11.33 6.19 0.94
CA GLU A 124 10.99 4.77 1.00
C GLU A 124 12.23 3.89 1.20
N TRP A 125 13.35 4.22 0.55
CA TRP A 125 14.60 3.47 0.74
C TRP A 125 15.21 3.71 2.13
N LEU A 126 15.15 4.93 2.67
CA LEU A 126 15.54 5.17 4.06
C LEU A 126 14.66 4.35 5.02
N TYR A 127 13.36 4.26 4.75
CA TYR A 127 12.49 3.38 5.52
C TYR A 127 12.93 1.92 5.44
N GLN A 128 13.21 1.38 4.25
CA GLN A 128 13.70 0.01 4.08
C GLN A 128 15.04 -0.23 4.79
N LEU A 129 15.92 0.76 4.79
CA LEU A 129 17.25 0.66 5.41
C LEU A 129 17.21 0.77 6.94
N LEU A 130 16.32 1.57 7.52
CA LEU A 130 16.28 1.86 8.95
C LEU A 130 15.30 0.98 9.73
N SER A 131 14.15 0.63 9.13
CA SER A 131 13.08 -0.13 9.81
C SER A 131 13.48 -1.50 10.35
N PRO A 132 14.48 -2.23 9.81
CA PRO A 132 14.94 -3.47 10.42
C PRO A 132 15.57 -3.30 11.80
N SER A 133 16.00 -2.08 12.16
CA SER A 133 16.67 -1.79 13.44
C SER A 133 15.91 -0.81 14.32
N MET A 134 14.94 -0.07 13.78
CA MET A 134 14.29 1.07 14.45
C MET A 134 12.81 1.14 14.11
N ASN A 135 12.01 1.64 15.05
CA ASN A 135 10.61 1.96 14.76
C ASN A 135 10.54 3.30 14.00
N VAL A 136 10.28 3.22 12.72
CA VAL A 136 10.26 4.37 11.80
C VAL A 136 8.84 4.80 11.49
N THR A 137 8.53 6.07 11.74
CA THR A 137 7.30 6.72 11.25
C THR A 137 7.63 7.51 9.99
N ARG A 138 6.89 7.30 8.90
CA ARG A 138 7.12 8.01 7.63
C ARG A 138 5.85 8.55 7.00
N SER A 139 6.01 9.52 6.09
CA SER A 139 4.90 9.99 5.25
C SER A 139 4.31 8.84 4.43
N PRO A 140 3.00 8.56 4.52
CA PRO A 140 2.35 7.60 3.63
C PRO A 140 2.36 8.12 2.19
N LYS A 141 2.61 7.24 1.22
CA LYS A 141 2.66 7.61 -0.21
C LYS A 141 3.54 8.86 -0.46
N SER A 142 3.03 9.84 -1.19
CA SER A 142 3.70 11.14 -1.42
C SER A 142 2.98 12.27 -0.67
N TYR A 143 2.70 12.08 0.62
CA TYR A 143 2.09 13.11 1.48
C TYR A 143 3.12 14.19 1.82
N ASN A 144 3.44 15.04 0.83
CA ASN A 144 4.48 16.05 0.89
C ASN A 144 3.93 17.49 0.81
N SER A 145 2.60 17.66 0.74
CA SER A 145 1.92 18.93 0.58
C SER A 145 1.59 19.62 1.90
N GLN A 146 1.06 20.86 1.83
CA GLN A 146 0.59 21.64 2.98
C GLN A 146 -0.47 20.96 3.84
N VAL A 147 -1.16 19.92 3.32
CA VAL A 147 -2.13 19.08 4.05
C VAL A 147 -1.52 17.73 4.40
N GLY A 148 -0.78 17.13 3.48
CA GLY A 148 -0.23 15.77 3.66
C GLY A 148 0.85 15.70 4.76
N VAL A 149 1.70 16.71 4.86
CA VAL A 149 2.77 16.77 5.88
C VAL A 149 2.19 16.81 7.30
N PRO A 150 1.22 17.68 7.63
CA PRO A 150 0.59 17.66 8.96
C PRO A 150 0.00 16.31 9.34
N LEU A 151 -0.72 15.67 8.40
CA LEU A 151 -1.29 14.34 8.64
C LEU A 151 -0.22 13.26 8.84
N SER A 152 0.93 13.39 8.17
CA SER A 152 2.06 12.48 8.32
C SER A 152 2.76 12.65 9.67
N VAL A 153 3.00 13.89 10.09
CA VAL A 153 3.64 14.21 11.37
C VAL A 153 2.76 13.80 12.55
N TRP A 154 1.43 13.90 12.41
CA TRP A 154 0.48 13.41 13.42
C TRP A 154 0.58 11.91 13.71
N MET A 155 1.20 11.12 12.82
CA MET A 155 1.45 9.69 13.04
C MET A 155 2.58 9.39 14.03
N LEU A 156 3.37 10.40 14.45
CA LEU A 156 4.37 10.23 15.49
C LEU A 156 3.70 9.78 16.78
N ASN A 157 4.34 8.85 17.47
CA ASN A 157 3.83 8.27 18.71
C ASN A 157 4.99 7.88 19.64
N GLU A 158 4.69 7.43 20.85
CA GLU A 158 5.66 7.07 21.88
C GLU A 158 6.61 5.91 21.50
N HIS A 159 6.28 5.16 20.46
CA HIS A 159 7.12 4.07 19.95
C HIS A 159 8.03 4.51 18.79
N THR A 160 7.80 5.69 18.23
CA THR A 160 8.63 6.22 17.14
C THR A 160 10.04 6.48 17.61
N GLN A 161 11.03 5.93 16.90
CA GLN A 161 12.44 6.18 17.13
C GLN A 161 13.06 7.09 16.06
N VAL A 162 12.48 7.12 14.87
CA VAL A 162 12.89 8.00 13.75
C VAL A 162 11.67 8.40 12.94
N GLY A 163 11.58 9.70 12.60
CA GLY A 163 10.59 10.21 11.65
C GLY A 163 11.22 10.43 10.27
N ILE A 164 10.53 10.11 9.17
CA ILE A 164 10.97 10.43 7.80
C ILE A 164 9.84 11.13 7.06
N PHE A 165 10.00 12.42 6.78
CA PHE A 165 8.96 13.22 6.16
C PHE A 165 9.45 13.89 4.88
N GLU A 166 8.60 13.82 3.85
CA GLU A 166 8.84 14.41 2.54
C GLU A 166 8.23 15.80 2.47
N ALA A 167 8.98 16.81 2.06
CA ALA A 167 8.52 18.19 1.88
C ALA A 167 8.52 18.59 0.40
N GLY A 168 7.34 18.89 -0.13
CA GLY A 168 7.13 19.38 -1.48
C GLY A 168 6.48 20.75 -1.49
N ILE A 169 6.98 21.63 -2.33
CA ILE A 169 6.43 22.99 -2.53
C ILE A 169 6.09 23.21 -4.00
N SER A 170 5.07 24.01 -4.21
CA SER A 170 4.64 24.46 -5.52
C SER A 170 4.73 25.99 -5.69
N GLN A 171 4.81 26.73 -4.60
CA GLN A 171 4.87 28.20 -4.60
C GLN A 171 5.90 28.71 -3.57
N PRO A 172 6.45 29.92 -3.76
CA PRO A 172 7.28 30.59 -2.77
C PRO A 172 6.54 30.80 -1.45
N GLY A 173 7.27 30.66 -0.33
CA GLY A 173 6.75 30.83 1.04
C GLY A 173 6.04 29.62 1.61
N GLU A 174 5.90 28.52 0.86
CA GLU A 174 5.27 27.28 1.36
C GLU A 174 6.20 26.45 2.27
N MET A 175 7.52 26.54 2.08
CA MET A 175 8.46 25.72 2.81
C MET A 175 8.54 26.08 4.29
N GLN A 176 8.35 27.35 4.66
CA GLN A 176 8.38 27.78 6.05
C GLN A 176 7.35 27.03 6.91
N ALA A 177 6.12 26.87 6.42
CA ALA A 177 5.09 26.12 7.14
C ALA A 177 5.45 24.64 7.27
N LEU A 178 6.04 24.03 6.24
CA LEU A 178 6.49 22.64 6.30
C LEU A 178 7.68 22.46 7.24
N LYS A 179 8.61 23.40 7.27
CA LYS A 179 9.73 23.43 8.21
C LYS A 179 9.25 23.46 9.65
N ASP A 180 8.31 24.35 9.96
CA ASP A 180 7.79 24.52 11.32
C ASP A 180 7.05 23.25 11.80
N ILE A 181 6.45 22.48 10.88
CA ILE A 181 5.78 21.21 11.19
C ILE A 181 6.76 20.05 11.30
N ILE A 182 7.69 19.89 10.35
CA ILE A 182 8.59 18.73 10.29
C ILE A 182 9.69 18.85 11.34
N GLN A 183 10.24 20.05 11.51
CA GLN A 183 11.39 20.35 12.38
C GLN A 183 12.49 19.29 12.22
N PRO A 184 13.08 19.18 11.00
CA PRO A 184 14.02 18.12 10.72
C PRO A 184 15.31 18.33 11.49
N THR A 185 15.85 17.25 12.08
CA THR A 185 17.20 17.21 12.64
C THR A 185 18.22 16.77 11.58
N ILE A 186 17.77 16.01 10.59
CA ILE A 186 18.57 15.57 9.44
C ILE A 186 17.89 16.05 8.17
N GLY A 187 18.58 16.83 7.36
CA GLY A 187 18.10 17.30 6.06
C GLY A 187 18.66 16.47 4.92
N VAL A 188 17.83 16.17 3.91
CA VAL A 188 18.27 15.55 2.66
C VAL A 188 17.77 16.36 1.47
N MET A 189 18.70 16.95 0.74
CA MET A 189 18.44 17.63 -0.54
C MET A 189 18.78 16.67 -1.67
N THR A 190 17.76 16.13 -2.36
CA THR A 190 17.99 15.12 -3.40
C THR A 190 18.59 15.73 -4.66
N ASN A 191 17.87 16.63 -5.29
CA ASN A 191 18.34 17.36 -6.48
C ASN A 191 17.51 18.64 -6.71
N ILE A 192 17.94 19.47 -7.63
CA ILE A 192 17.20 20.64 -8.09
C ILE A 192 16.99 20.56 -9.62
N GLY A 193 15.76 20.78 -10.07
CA GLY A 193 15.39 20.68 -11.47
C GLY A 193 14.17 21.54 -11.79
N PRO A 194 13.70 21.57 -13.04
CA PRO A 194 12.68 22.52 -13.53
C PRO A 194 11.24 22.24 -13.07
N ALA A 195 10.96 21.15 -12.31
CA ALA A 195 9.60 20.88 -11.82
C ALA A 195 9.04 22.07 -11.00
N HIS A 196 7.81 22.52 -11.30
CA HIS A 196 7.14 23.70 -10.70
C HIS A 196 7.90 25.03 -10.88
N GLN A 197 8.75 25.15 -11.91
CA GLN A 197 9.56 26.36 -12.15
C GLN A 197 8.71 27.57 -12.51
N GLU A 198 7.48 27.39 -13.05
CA GLU A 198 6.58 28.49 -13.42
C GLU A 198 6.24 29.43 -12.26
N ASN A 199 6.36 28.97 -11.02
CA ASN A 199 6.01 29.75 -9.83
C ASN A 199 7.22 30.41 -9.17
N PHE A 200 8.45 30.22 -9.70
CA PHE A 200 9.71 30.76 -9.17
C PHE A 200 10.42 31.57 -10.26
N ALA A 201 10.93 32.72 -9.92
CA ALA A 201 11.63 33.58 -10.87
C ALA A 201 12.92 32.96 -11.40
N THR A 202 13.64 32.23 -10.53
CA THR A 202 14.89 31.52 -10.86
C THR A 202 14.96 30.16 -10.20
N ILE A 203 15.82 29.28 -10.73
CA ILE A 203 16.10 27.98 -10.10
C ILE A 203 16.82 28.13 -8.76
N GLN A 204 17.63 29.19 -8.63
CA GLN A 204 18.30 29.54 -7.37
C GLN A 204 17.29 29.93 -6.28
N GLU A 205 16.30 30.78 -6.62
CA GLU A 205 15.22 31.13 -5.69
C GLU A 205 14.51 29.89 -5.18
N LYS A 206 14.15 28.99 -6.08
CA LYS A 206 13.52 27.71 -5.72
C LYS A 206 14.43 26.81 -4.88
N CYS A 207 15.73 26.78 -5.16
CA CYS A 207 16.70 26.05 -4.38
C CYS A 207 16.81 26.62 -2.96
N HIS A 208 16.91 27.93 -2.81
CA HIS A 208 16.93 28.61 -1.51
C HIS A 208 15.65 28.34 -0.71
N GLU A 209 14.48 28.40 -1.36
CA GLU A 209 13.22 28.07 -0.71
C GLU A 209 13.24 26.63 -0.17
N LYS A 210 13.75 25.65 -0.94
CA LYS A 210 13.85 24.25 -0.49
C LYS A 210 14.87 24.08 0.65
N ILE A 211 16.02 24.72 0.56
CA ILE A 211 17.07 24.66 1.59
C ILE A 211 16.57 25.26 2.91
N SER A 212 15.64 26.21 2.89
CA SER A 212 15.06 26.79 4.09
C SER A 212 14.42 25.78 5.04
N LEU A 213 14.01 24.60 4.53
CA LEU A 213 13.57 23.45 5.34
C LEU A 213 14.60 23.05 6.42
N PHE A 214 15.87 23.20 6.09
CA PHE A 214 16.99 22.69 6.89
C PHE A 214 17.60 23.71 7.84
N LYS A 215 17.03 24.89 7.95
CA LYS A 215 17.62 26.01 8.68
C LYS A 215 18.08 25.66 10.09
N ASP A 216 17.34 24.81 10.79
CA ASP A 216 17.58 24.43 12.16
C ASP A 216 17.97 22.93 12.29
N ALA A 217 18.31 22.26 11.19
CA ALA A 217 18.75 20.88 11.18
C ALA A 217 20.19 20.75 11.73
N ASP A 218 20.50 19.64 12.37
CA ASP A 218 21.85 19.35 12.87
C ASP A 218 22.81 19.05 11.71
N VAL A 219 22.33 18.35 10.70
CA VAL A 219 23.11 17.96 9.52
C VAL A 219 22.28 18.01 8.24
N VAL A 220 22.92 18.38 7.13
CA VAL A 220 22.33 18.35 5.78
C VAL A 220 23.16 17.49 4.85
N VAL A 221 22.49 16.55 4.18
CA VAL A 221 23.05 15.69 3.13
C VAL A 221 22.67 16.24 1.75
N TYR A 222 23.66 16.43 0.89
CA TYR A 222 23.46 16.86 -0.50
C TYR A 222 24.60 16.45 -1.43
N CYS A 223 24.39 16.53 -2.74
CA CYS A 223 25.43 16.32 -3.76
C CYS A 223 26.24 17.61 -3.95
N ALA A 224 27.54 17.60 -3.64
CA ALA A 224 28.41 18.75 -3.83
C ALA A 224 28.77 19.01 -5.30
N ASP A 225 28.60 18.00 -6.18
CA ASP A 225 28.88 18.12 -7.60
C ASP A 225 27.74 18.86 -8.34
N ASP A 226 26.58 19.09 -7.69
CA ASP A 226 25.55 19.98 -8.21
C ASP A 226 25.89 21.44 -7.91
N PRO A 227 26.25 22.26 -8.93
CA PRO A 227 26.73 23.62 -8.72
C PRO A 227 25.67 24.54 -8.13
N ILE A 228 24.38 24.32 -8.46
CA ILE A 228 23.29 25.16 -7.96
C ILE A 228 23.06 24.88 -6.47
N ILE A 229 23.02 23.62 -6.07
CA ILE A 229 22.83 23.24 -4.68
C ILE A 229 24.02 23.72 -3.85
N SER A 230 25.25 23.51 -4.32
CA SER A 230 26.48 23.92 -3.63
C SER A 230 26.58 25.44 -3.45
N GLU A 231 26.23 26.22 -4.50
CA GLU A 231 26.17 27.67 -4.43
C GLU A 231 25.10 28.12 -3.41
N CYS A 232 23.89 27.57 -3.49
CA CYS A 232 22.80 27.93 -2.59
C CYS A 232 23.07 27.52 -1.13
N MET A 233 23.67 26.36 -0.90
CA MET A 233 24.09 25.94 0.45
C MET A 233 25.15 26.88 1.02
N SER A 234 26.15 27.26 0.23
CA SER A 234 27.21 28.19 0.63
C SER A 234 26.67 29.60 0.92
N ALA A 235 25.66 30.04 0.17
CA ALA A 235 25.01 31.33 0.35
C ALA A 235 23.93 31.31 1.46
N SER A 236 23.53 30.14 1.93
CA SER A 236 22.54 30.00 2.99
C SER A 236 23.11 30.40 4.35
N LEU A 237 22.23 30.75 5.30
CA LEU A 237 22.60 31.02 6.70
C LEU A 237 22.68 29.74 7.55
N TYR A 238 22.77 28.58 6.90
CA TYR A 238 22.86 27.31 7.58
C TYR A 238 24.22 27.18 8.30
N THR A 239 24.19 26.82 9.58
CA THR A 239 25.38 26.75 10.46
C THR A 239 25.64 25.36 11.04
N GLY A 240 24.79 24.39 10.73
CA GLY A 240 24.93 22.99 11.13
C GLY A 240 25.98 22.23 10.30
N ASP A 241 26.12 20.96 10.58
CA ASP A 241 27.05 20.08 9.89
C ASP A 241 26.52 19.71 8.47
N THR A 242 27.46 19.39 7.58
CA THR A 242 27.10 18.91 6.24
C THR A 242 27.79 17.59 5.90
N ILE A 243 27.05 16.67 5.31
CA ILE A 243 27.60 15.52 4.59
C ILE A 243 27.42 15.79 3.10
N ALA A 244 28.25 16.68 2.58
CA ALA A 244 28.33 16.94 1.16
C ALA A 244 29.07 15.77 0.50
N TRP A 245 28.36 14.95 -0.30
CA TRP A 245 28.99 13.87 -1.02
C TRP A 245 29.40 14.30 -2.44
N SER A 246 30.49 13.73 -2.94
CA SER A 246 31.04 14.06 -4.25
C SER A 246 31.66 12.85 -4.92
N ARG A 247 31.58 12.79 -6.25
CA ARG A 247 32.34 11.88 -7.10
C ARG A 247 33.61 12.53 -7.63
N GLU A 248 33.69 13.86 -7.61
CA GLU A 248 34.77 14.65 -8.21
C GLU A 248 35.81 15.10 -7.17
N ASN A 249 35.38 15.41 -5.96
CA ASN A 249 36.25 15.94 -4.91
C ASN A 249 36.65 14.87 -3.88
N PRO A 250 37.92 14.39 -3.88
CA PRO A 250 38.40 13.39 -2.93
C PRO A 250 38.42 13.87 -1.47
N ASN A 251 38.31 15.18 -1.22
CA ASN A 251 38.29 15.76 0.12
C ASN A 251 36.86 15.96 0.65
N ALA A 252 35.83 15.55 -0.09
CA ALA A 252 34.46 15.64 0.38
C ALA A 252 34.24 14.75 1.63
N PRO A 253 33.39 15.15 2.58
CA PRO A 253 33.05 14.33 3.76
C PRO A 253 32.63 12.89 3.42
N LEU A 254 31.94 12.69 2.31
CA LEU A 254 31.66 11.39 1.72
C LEU A 254 32.13 11.44 0.26
N TYR A 255 33.27 10.82 -0.01
CA TYR A 255 33.81 10.73 -1.38
C TYR A 255 33.44 9.41 -2.00
N VAL A 256 32.77 9.45 -3.14
CA VAL A 256 32.41 8.27 -3.94
C VAL A 256 33.44 8.10 -5.04
N SER A 257 34.43 7.25 -4.79
CA SER A 257 35.58 7.06 -5.70
C SER A 257 35.25 6.22 -6.94
N LYS A 258 34.20 5.37 -6.86
CA LYS A 258 33.84 4.48 -7.97
C LYS A 258 32.33 4.22 -8.01
N VAL A 259 31.74 4.30 -9.19
CA VAL A 259 30.38 3.86 -9.50
C VAL A 259 30.45 3.02 -10.77
N GLU A 260 30.39 1.71 -10.64
CA GLU A 260 30.52 0.75 -11.73
C GLU A 260 29.21 0.01 -11.95
N LYS A 261 28.62 0.23 -13.12
CA LYS A 261 27.35 -0.36 -13.52
C LYS A 261 27.59 -1.74 -14.13
N GLY A 262 26.94 -2.75 -13.57
CA GLY A 262 26.90 -4.11 -14.11
C GLY A 262 25.55 -4.40 -14.77
N THR A 263 25.32 -5.64 -15.16
CA THR A 263 24.07 -6.13 -15.77
C THR A 263 22.94 -6.26 -14.74
N ASP A 264 23.28 -6.54 -13.48
CA ASP A 264 22.37 -6.89 -12.38
C ASP A 264 22.44 -5.94 -11.18
N GLY A 265 23.09 -4.77 -11.35
CA GLY A 265 23.21 -3.77 -10.33
C GLY A 265 24.43 -2.86 -10.49
N THR A 266 24.60 -1.95 -9.54
CA THR A 266 25.71 -1.00 -9.51
C THR A 266 26.58 -1.25 -8.30
N HIS A 267 27.90 -1.32 -8.51
CA HIS A 267 28.92 -1.39 -7.45
C HIS A 267 29.43 0.02 -7.15
N ILE A 268 29.43 0.39 -5.88
CA ILE A 268 29.80 1.73 -5.40
C ILE A 268 30.89 1.58 -4.35
N VAL A 269 32.04 2.28 -4.55
CA VAL A 269 33.12 2.38 -3.58
C VAL A 269 33.16 3.81 -3.05
N TYR A 270 33.24 3.95 -1.75
CA TYR A 270 33.20 5.26 -1.08
C TYR A 270 34.18 5.36 0.09
N HIS A 271 34.54 6.59 0.43
CA HIS A 271 35.38 6.94 1.55
C HIS A 271 34.59 7.83 2.51
N TYR A 272 34.53 7.43 3.76
CA TYR A 272 33.90 8.20 4.84
C TYR A 272 34.75 8.13 6.10
N LEU A 273 35.04 9.30 6.72
CA LEU A 273 35.91 9.43 7.90
C LEU A 273 37.25 8.69 7.73
N GLY A 274 37.84 8.74 6.54
CA GLY A 274 39.14 8.12 6.23
C GLY A 274 39.13 6.60 6.02
N GLN A 275 37.94 5.97 6.01
CA GLN A 275 37.77 4.54 5.73
C GLN A 275 37.16 4.33 4.37
N GLU A 276 37.76 3.43 3.58
CA GLU A 276 37.19 2.94 2.32
C GLU A 276 36.20 1.80 2.60
N SER A 277 35.08 1.84 1.95
CA SER A 277 34.04 0.80 2.02
C SER A 277 33.36 0.66 0.67
N GLU A 278 32.66 -0.43 0.49
CA GLU A 278 31.92 -0.71 -0.75
C GLU A 278 30.52 -1.20 -0.50
N MET A 279 29.64 -0.99 -1.46
CA MET A 279 28.29 -1.52 -1.47
C MET A 279 27.83 -1.88 -2.89
N ARG A 280 26.82 -2.73 -2.99
CA ARG A 280 26.10 -2.99 -4.23
C ARG A 280 24.64 -2.63 -4.08
N ILE A 281 24.05 -2.10 -5.16
CA ILE A 281 22.62 -1.79 -5.26
C ILE A 281 22.03 -2.55 -6.45
N PRO A 282 20.75 -2.98 -6.39
CA PRO A 282 20.11 -3.74 -7.45
C PRO A 282 19.61 -2.86 -8.62
N PHE A 283 20.13 -1.65 -8.76
CA PHE A 283 19.73 -0.68 -9.76
C PHE A 283 20.93 -0.32 -10.64
N THR A 284 20.67 0.02 -11.91
CA THR A 284 21.73 0.31 -12.91
C THR A 284 21.68 1.75 -13.45
N ASP A 285 20.69 2.55 -13.05
CA ASP A 285 20.54 3.93 -13.49
C ASP A 285 21.21 4.93 -12.52
N ASP A 286 21.58 6.12 -13.06
CA ASP A 286 22.30 7.15 -12.30
C ASP A 286 21.41 7.76 -11.19
N ALA A 287 20.13 7.95 -11.44
CA ALA A 287 19.24 8.55 -10.47
C ALA A 287 19.07 7.65 -9.24
N SER A 288 18.96 6.33 -9.44
CA SER A 288 18.95 5.35 -8.36
C SER A 288 20.28 5.32 -7.60
N ALA A 289 21.42 5.38 -8.30
CA ALA A 289 22.73 5.46 -7.65
C ALA A 289 22.85 6.72 -6.77
N GLU A 290 22.45 7.89 -7.26
CA GLU A 290 22.45 9.13 -6.49
C GLU A 290 21.53 9.06 -5.27
N ASN A 291 20.30 8.57 -5.44
CA ASN A 291 19.36 8.41 -4.34
C ASN A 291 19.90 7.43 -3.26
N CYS A 292 20.58 6.34 -3.68
CA CYS A 292 21.23 5.42 -2.75
C CYS A 292 22.39 6.08 -2.00
N ILE A 293 23.16 6.96 -2.65
CA ILE A 293 24.26 7.69 -1.99
C ILE A 293 23.69 8.67 -0.93
N HIS A 294 22.58 9.35 -1.20
CA HIS A 294 21.89 10.13 -0.17
C HIS A 294 21.47 9.26 1.02
N CYS A 295 20.89 8.09 0.75
CA CYS A 295 20.50 7.15 1.80
C CYS A 295 21.72 6.62 2.58
N LEU A 296 22.81 6.30 1.88
CA LEU A 296 24.08 5.91 2.49
C LEU A 296 24.59 6.95 3.49
N ALA A 297 24.62 8.23 3.07
CA ALA A 297 25.07 9.33 3.91
C ALA A 297 24.26 9.45 5.21
N VAL A 298 22.94 9.32 5.12
CA VAL A 298 22.05 9.32 6.29
C VAL A 298 22.31 8.11 7.19
N CYS A 299 22.43 6.91 6.63
CA CYS A 299 22.70 5.69 7.39
C CYS A 299 24.05 5.75 8.12
N LEU A 300 25.09 6.31 7.48
CA LEU A 300 26.40 6.51 8.10
C LEU A 300 26.34 7.53 9.23
N TYR A 301 25.61 8.64 9.05
CA TYR A 301 25.40 9.63 10.10
C TYR A 301 24.65 9.06 11.31
N MET A 302 23.69 8.18 11.06
CA MET A 302 22.96 7.44 12.09
C MET A 302 23.74 6.26 12.69
N HIS A 303 25.04 6.17 12.40
CA HIS A 303 25.97 5.18 12.94
C HIS A 303 25.66 3.72 12.61
N LEU A 304 24.95 3.43 11.51
CA LEU A 304 24.85 2.06 11.01
C LEU A 304 26.22 1.58 10.51
N GLN A 305 26.52 0.32 10.78
CA GLN A 305 27.79 -0.26 10.34
C GLN A 305 27.84 -0.39 8.80
N PRO A 306 28.97 -0.07 8.12
CA PRO A 306 29.10 -0.17 6.67
C PRO A 306 28.71 -1.55 6.10
N SER A 307 29.06 -2.62 6.80
CA SER A 307 28.71 -3.98 6.40
C SER A 307 27.20 -4.27 6.43
N GLU A 308 26.50 -3.67 7.39
CA GLU A 308 25.05 -3.78 7.52
C GLU A 308 24.36 -2.93 6.44
N ILE A 309 24.84 -1.72 6.20
CA ILE A 309 24.37 -0.85 5.12
C ILE A 309 24.52 -1.57 3.79
N ALA A 310 25.69 -2.15 3.48
CA ALA A 310 25.93 -2.86 2.23
C ALA A 310 24.98 -4.04 2.04
N LYS A 311 24.70 -4.81 3.10
CA LYS A 311 23.74 -5.92 3.06
C LYS A 311 22.32 -5.44 2.75
N ARG A 312 21.86 -4.36 3.39
CA ARG A 312 20.53 -3.81 3.21
C ARG A 312 20.36 -3.10 1.87
N MET A 313 21.38 -2.41 1.39
CA MET A 313 21.40 -1.75 0.07
C MET A 313 21.19 -2.74 -1.08
N LEU A 314 21.75 -3.94 -0.97
CA LEU A 314 21.53 -5.01 -1.97
C LEU A 314 20.09 -5.52 -1.99
N GLN A 315 19.34 -5.33 -0.91
CA GLN A 315 17.96 -5.80 -0.75
C GLN A 315 16.92 -4.71 -1.06
N LEU A 316 17.33 -3.52 -1.49
CA LEU A 316 16.41 -2.44 -1.82
C LEU A 316 15.47 -2.84 -2.95
N GLU A 317 14.18 -2.62 -2.72
CA GLU A 317 13.14 -2.83 -3.72
C GLU A 317 12.84 -1.55 -4.51
N PRO A 318 12.48 -1.67 -5.80
CA PRO A 318 11.98 -0.54 -6.58
C PRO A 318 10.75 0.08 -5.92
N VAL A 319 10.68 1.38 -5.92
CA VAL A 319 9.46 2.09 -5.49
C VAL A 319 8.46 2.02 -6.65
N ALA A 320 7.31 1.39 -6.43
CA ALA A 320 6.28 1.19 -7.45
C ALA A 320 5.90 2.49 -8.17
N MET A 321 5.60 2.39 -9.48
CA MET A 321 5.23 3.48 -10.41
C MET A 321 6.37 4.46 -10.75
N ARG A 322 7.64 4.01 -10.74
CA ARG A 322 8.78 4.80 -11.26
C ARG A 322 9.75 3.89 -12.00
N LEU A 323 9.82 4.02 -13.34
CA LEU A 323 10.69 3.28 -14.26
C LEU A 323 10.58 1.76 -14.12
N GLU A 324 9.36 1.25 -13.95
CA GLU A 324 9.08 -0.17 -13.90
C GLU A 324 9.21 -0.79 -15.30
N VAL A 325 10.00 -1.88 -15.42
CA VAL A 325 10.12 -2.63 -16.68
C VAL A 325 9.13 -3.79 -16.69
N ILE A 326 8.21 -3.77 -17.65
CA ILE A 326 7.13 -4.75 -17.78
C ILE A 326 7.25 -5.42 -19.16
N GLN A 327 6.99 -6.73 -19.24
CA GLN A 327 6.83 -7.39 -20.53
C GLN A 327 5.52 -6.92 -21.19
N GLY A 328 5.64 -6.45 -22.42
CA GLY A 328 4.50 -5.99 -23.21
C GLY A 328 4.00 -7.06 -24.19
N VAL A 329 2.81 -6.81 -24.74
CA VAL A 329 2.22 -7.63 -25.80
C VAL A 329 3.10 -7.62 -27.05
N ARG A 330 2.96 -8.63 -27.92
CA ARG A 330 3.62 -8.72 -29.23
C ARG A 330 5.14 -8.53 -29.17
N GLY A 331 5.79 -9.05 -28.11
CA GLY A 331 7.23 -8.99 -27.92
C GLY A 331 7.77 -7.62 -27.52
N CYS A 332 6.92 -6.68 -27.11
CA CYS A 332 7.32 -5.37 -26.59
C CYS A 332 7.93 -5.47 -25.20
N THR A 333 8.77 -4.50 -24.87
CA THR A 333 9.23 -4.24 -23.51
C THR A 333 8.74 -2.85 -23.12
N LEU A 334 7.95 -2.76 -22.05
CA LEU A 334 7.38 -1.51 -21.56
C LEU A 334 8.25 -0.96 -20.44
N ILE A 335 8.48 0.34 -20.45
CA ILE A 335 9.04 1.11 -19.34
C ILE A 335 7.93 2.03 -18.87
N ASN A 336 7.36 1.71 -17.71
CA ASN A 336 6.25 2.44 -17.13
C ASN A 336 6.76 3.53 -16.19
N ASP A 337 6.48 4.80 -16.51
CA ASP A 337 6.76 5.97 -15.67
C ASP A 337 5.61 6.99 -15.78
N THR A 338 4.48 6.63 -15.20
CA THR A 338 3.21 7.36 -15.35
C THR A 338 2.88 8.28 -14.16
N TYR A 339 3.86 8.62 -13.32
CA TYR A 339 3.61 9.40 -12.11
C TYR A 339 3.86 10.91 -12.29
N ASN A 340 5.03 11.28 -12.81
CA ASN A 340 5.44 12.68 -13.08
C ASN A 340 5.73 12.88 -14.55
N SER A 341 5.29 14.03 -15.09
CA SER A 341 5.64 14.45 -16.45
C SER A 341 6.28 15.84 -16.40
N ASP A 342 7.60 15.86 -16.17
CA ASP A 342 8.46 17.05 -16.28
C ASP A 342 9.66 16.75 -17.17
N VAL A 343 10.35 17.80 -17.66
CA VAL A 343 11.45 17.67 -18.65
C VAL A 343 12.64 16.89 -18.09
N ALA A 344 12.98 17.07 -16.80
CA ALA A 344 14.12 16.39 -16.19
C ALA A 344 13.81 14.90 -15.95
N SER A 345 12.61 14.57 -15.48
CA SER A 345 12.20 13.18 -15.32
C SER A 345 12.03 12.46 -16.66
N LEU A 346 11.69 13.19 -17.75
CA LEU A 346 11.67 12.63 -19.09
C LEU A 346 13.09 12.27 -19.55
N ASP A 347 14.06 13.15 -19.32
CA ASP A 347 15.47 12.86 -19.71
C ASP A 347 16.02 11.64 -18.96
N ILE A 348 15.72 11.52 -17.66
CA ILE A 348 16.08 10.33 -16.87
C ILE A 348 15.43 9.07 -17.45
N ALA A 349 14.15 9.13 -17.82
CA ALA A 349 13.45 7.97 -18.35
C ALA A 349 13.96 7.55 -19.73
N LEU A 350 14.31 8.51 -20.58
CA LEU A 350 14.92 8.27 -21.88
C LEU A 350 16.37 7.73 -21.75
N ASP A 351 17.12 8.25 -20.79
CA ASP A 351 18.45 7.73 -20.47
C ASP A 351 18.39 6.27 -19.98
N PHE A 352 17.45 5.97 -19.07
CA PHE A 352 17.17 4.62 -18.60
C PHE A 352 16.81 3.67 -19.73
N MET A 353 15.95 4.09 -20.68
CA MET A 353 15.61 3.31 -21.87
C MET A 353 16.85 3.01 -22.72
N ASN A 354 17.77 3.97 -22.87
CA ASN A 354 18.94 3.84 -23.73
C ASN A 354 20.07 2.98 -23.14
N ARG A 355 20.12 2.83 -21.82
CA ARG A 355 21.17 2.08 -21.12
C ARG A 355 20.84 0.61 -20.86
N ARG A 356 19.85 0.06 -21.55
CA ARG A 356 19.40 -1.33 -21.41
C ARG A 356 19.74 -2.19 -22.66
N PRO A 357 21.04 -2.47 -22.94
CA PRO A 357 21.43 -3.27 -24.11
C PRO A 357 20.92 -4.73 -24.01
N GLU A 358 20.68 -5.24 -22.80
CA GLU A 358 20.07 -6.56 -22.56
C GLU A 358 18.65 -6.70 -23.12
N LEU A 359 17.96 -5.60 -23.36
CA LEU A 359 16.62 -5.61 -23.97
C LEU A 359 16.63 -5.66 -25.50
N GLY A 360 17.82 -5.72 -26.09
CA GLY A 360 18.03 -5.88 -27.51
C GLY A 360 17.96 -4.57 -28.33
N ASP A 361 18.31 -4.63 -29.60
CA ASP A 361 18.32 -3.51 -30.55
C ASP A 361 16.90 -3.30 -31.12
N LYS A 362 15.90 -3.09 -30.20
CA LYS A 362 14.50 -2.88 -30.56
C LYS A 362 14.25 -1.43 -30.92
N PRO A 363 13.33 -1.14 -31.85
CA PRO A 363 12.85 0.21 -32.09
C PRO A 363 12.27 0.82 -30.81
N LYS A 364 12.50 2.12 -30.60
CA LYS A 364 12.12 2.84 -29.40
C LYS A 364 10.90 3.71 -29.65
N THR A 365 9.83 3.43 -28.92
CA THR A 365 8.60 4.22 -28.96
C THR A 365 8.45 4.97 -27.64
N LEU A 366 8.17 6.26 -27.72
CA LEU A 366 7.82 7.11 -26.60
C LEU A 366 6.32 7.44 -26.66
N ILE A 367 5.56 7.12 -25.62
CA ILE A 367 4.20 7.59 -25.40
C ILE A 367 4.28 8.65 -24.31
N LEU A 368 3.99 9.92 -24.65
CA LEU A 368 4.21 11.07 -23.80
C LEU A 368 2.93 11.90 -23.64
N SER A 369 2.54 12.21 -22.38
CA SER A 369 1.48 13.16 -22.11
C SER A 369 1.94 14.61 -22.21
N ASP A 370 1.01 15.57 -22.10
CA ASP A 370 1.37 16.96 -21.84
C ASP A 370 2.28 17.04 -20.61
N ILE A 371 3.30 17.89 -20.73
CA ILE A 371 4.21 18.23 -19.65
C ILE A 371 3.70 19.52 -19.01
N LEU A 372 3.31 19.43 -17.74
CA LEU A 372 2.66 20.51 -17.02
C LEU A 372 3.66 21.24 -16.11
N GLN A 373 3.38 22.54 -15.84
CA GLN A 373 4.03 23.31 -14.78
C GLN A 373 5.56 23.49 -14.93
N THR A 374 6.02 23.90 -16.13
CA THR A 374 7.47 24.07 -16.39
C THR A 374 7.97 25.51 -16.28
N GLY A 375 7.08 26.52 -16.29
CA GLY A 375 7.43 27.95 -16.35
C GLY A 375 7.97 28.39 -17.72
N LEU A 376 8.04 27.51 -18.70
CA LEU A 376 8.41 27.81 -20.08
C LEU A 376 7.16 28.06 -20.91
N SER A 377 7.28 28.88 -21.97
CA SER A 377 6.21 28.95 -22.96
C SER A 377 6.05 27.54 -23.61
N THR A 378 4.82 27.22 -24.03
CA THR A 378 4.52 25.92 -24.68
C THR A 378 5.46 25.64 -25.84
N GLN A 379 5.80 26.69 -26.63
CA GLN A 379 6.71 26.56 -27.77
C GLN A 379 8.16 26.25 -27.35
N GLU A 380 8.68 26.90 -26.32
CA GLU A 380 10.03 26.65 -25.80
C GLU A 380 10.13 25.26 -25.13
N LEU A 381 9.10 24.90 -24.39
CA LEU A 381 9.01 23.59 -23.76
C LEU A 381 9.09 22.46 -24.80
N TYR A 382 8.17 22.48 -25.77
CA TYR A 382 8.12 21.39 -26.75
C TYR A 382 9.25 21.42 -27.76
N ARG A 383 9.94 22.56 -27.94
CA ARG A 383 11.22 22.59 -28.68
C ARG A 383 12.29 21.80 -27.94
N LYS A 384 12.47 22.01 -26.62
CA LYS A 384 13.38 21.24 -25.79
C LYS A 384 13.05 19.75 -25.80
N VAL A 385 11.78 19.40 -25.68
CA VAL A 385 11.32 18.02 -25.72
C VAL A 385 11.62 17.37 -27.08
N ALA A 386 11.37 18.08 -28.18
CA ALA A 386 11.65 17.59 -29.52
C ALA A 386 13.14 17.37 -29.74
N ASP A 387 13.98 18.31 -29.29
CA ASP A 387 15.45 18.15 -29.33
C ASP A 387 15.90 16.94 -28.52
N MET A 388 15.38 16.77 -27.32
CA MET A 388 15.68 15.64 -26.44
C MET A 388 15.27 14.31 -27.08
N VAL A 389 14.04 14.19 -27.58
CA VAL A 389 13.53 13.00 -28.28
C VAL A 389 14.40 12.64 -29.48
N SER A 390 14.81 13.66 -30.27
CA SER A 390 15.69 13.46 -31.42
C SER A 390 17.08 12.97 -31.01
N HIS A 391 17.73 13.60 -30.01
CA HIS A 391 19.08 13.23 -29.55
C HIS A 391 19.14 11.87 -28.88
N ARG A 392 18.04 11.42 -28.25
CA ARG A 392 17.94 10.12 -27.56
C ARG A 392 17.57 8.98 -28.50
N GLY A 393 17.41 9.21 -29.80
CA GLY A 393 17.16 8.19 -30.79
C GLY A 393 15.82 7.47 -30.67
N ILE A 394 14.75 8.22 -30.45
CA ILE A 394 13.38 7.71 -30.41
C ILE A 394 12.85 7.55 -31.84
N ASP A 395 12.48 6.34 -32.23
CA ASP A 395 12.01 6.00 -33.57
C ASP A 395 10.55 6.42 -33.82
N ARG A 396 9.73 6.38 -32.76
CA ARG A 396 8.30 6.75 -32.80
C ARG A 396 7.91 7.57 -31.58
N LEU A 397 7.19 8.67 -31.78
CA LEU A 397 6.54 9.46 -30.74
C LEU A 397 5.02 9.35 -30.85
N ILE A 398 4.36 9.06 -29.74
CA ILE A 398 2.91 9.15 -29.60
C ILE A 398 2.64 10.19 -28.52
N GLY A 399 2.14 11.36 -28.92
CA GLY A 399 1.79 12.44 -28.02
C GLY A 399 0.32 12.36 -27.59
N VAL A 400 0.04 12.55 -26.30
CA VAL A 400 -1.31 12.50 -25.74
C VAL A 400 -1.59 13.75 -24.93
N GLY A 401 -2.50 14.57 -25.40
CA GLY A 401 -2.90 15.80 -24.74
C GLY A 401 -3.01 16.99 -25.71
N PRO A 402 -3.73 18.05 -25.33
CA PRO A 402 -3.95 19.19 -26.19
C PRO A 402 -2.69 20.02 -26.50
N GLU A 403 -1.77 20.19 -25.54
CA GLU A 403 -0.59 21.05 -25.72
C GLU A 403 0.48 20.38 -26.59
N ILE A 404 0.78 19.11 -26.35
CA ILE A 404 1.72 18.35 -27.16
C ILE A 404 1.17 18.17 -28.58
N SER A 405 -0.13 17.98 -28.74
CA SER A 405 -0.79 17.89 -30.04
C SER A 405 -0.72 19.20 -30.81
N ALA A 406 -0.93 20.34 -30.16
CA ALA A 406 -0.76 21.67 -30.79
C ALA A 406 0.67 21.94 -31.25
N SER A 407 1.65 21.33 -30.58
CA SER A 407 3.07 21.49 -30.85
C SER A 407 3.64 20.43 -31.83
N HIS A 408 2.79 19.67 -32.51
CA HIS A 408 3.16 18.53 -33.36
C HIS A 408 4.20 18.88 -34.46
N SER A 409 4.22 20.11 -34.94
CA SER A 409 5.13 20.57 -36.00
C SER A 409 6.60 20.63 -35.54
N LEU A 410 6.86 20.72 -34.23
CA LEU A 410 8.20 20.81 -33.68
C LEU A 410 8.93 19.45 -33.67
N PHE A 411 8.19 18.36 -33.71
CA PHE A 411 8.77 17.01 -33.66
C PHE A 411 9.11 16.49 -35.05
N GLY A 412 10.23 15.78 -35.18
CA GLY A 412 10.63 15.04 -36.37
C GLY A 412 10.19 13.57 -36.37
N GLY A 413 10.52 12.85 -37.42
CA GLY A 413 10.35 11.38 -37.47
C GLY A 413 8.90 10.90 -37.51
N LYS A 414 8.69 9.62 -37.12
CA LYS A 414 7.37 9.00 -37.05
C LYS A 414 6.65 9.47 -35.80
N LYS A 415 5.54 10.15 -35.97
CA LYS A 415 4.78 10.77 -34.88
C LYS A 415 3.28 10.69 -35.09
N THR A 416 2.53 10.54 -33.99
CA THR A 416 1.08 10.56 -33.99
C THR A 416 0.60 11.25 -32.69
N PHE A 417 -0.48 12.01 -32.75
CA PHE A 417 -0.97 12.78 -31.60
C PHE A 417 -2.46 12.53 -31.37
N PHE A 418 -2.84 12.48 -30.09
CA PHE A 418 -4.20 12.25 -29.64
C PHE A 418 -4.60 13.27 -28.57
N PRO A 419 -5.87 13.68 -28.51
CA PRO A 419 -6.33 14.62 -27.49
C PRO A 419 -6.41 14.01 -26.09
N SER A 420 -6.57 12.69 -25.97
CA SER A 420 -6.68 11.96 -24.70
C SER A 420 -6.21 10.52 -24.83
N SER A 421 -6.07 9.82 -23.68
CA SER A 421 -5.71 8.42 -23.63
C SER A 421 -6.78 7.51 -24.20
N GLU A 422 -8.04 7.84 -23.97
CA GLU A 422 -9.19 7.12 -24.54
C GLU A 422 -9.14 7.15 -26.07
N ALA A 423 -8.90 8.34 -26.65
CA ALA A 423 -8.80 8.50 -28.10
C ALA A 423 -7.62 7.70 -28.70
N LEU A 424 -6.50 7.59 -27.98
CA LEU A 424 -5.39 6.73 -28.38
C LEU A 424 -5.79 5.24 -28.35
N ILE A 425 -6.44 4.77 -27.28
CA ILE A 425 -6.85 3.37 -27.12
C ILE A 425 -7.88 3.01 -28.21
N GLU A 426 -8.89 3.84 -28.41
CA GLU A 426 -9.95 3.61 -29.43
C GLU A 426 -9.42 3.66 -30.87
N SER A 427 -8.30 4.32 -31.12
CA SER A 427 -7.71 4.43 -32.47
C SER A 427 -7.17 3.12 -33.05
N GLY A 428 -6.96 2.11 -32.20
CA GLY A 428 -6.29 0.84 -32.58
C GLY A 428 -4.79 0.99 -32.86
N LEU A 429 -4.19 2.18 -32.67
CA LEU A 429 -2.76 2.40 -32.94
C LEU A 429 -1.88 1.54 -32.03
N LEU A 430 -2.29 1.29 -30.79
CA LEU A 430 -1.58 0.47 -29.83
C LEU A 430 -1.39 -0.97 -30.35
N ASP A 431 -2.30 -1.47 -31.15
CA ASP A 431 -2.23 -2.82 -31.74
C ASP A 431 -1.13 -2.95 -32.82
N THR A 432 -0.68 -1.84 -33.37
CA THR A 432 0.41 -1.79 -34.35
C THR A 432 1.80 -1.83 -33.73
N ILE A 433 1.90 -1.68 -32.40
CA ILE A 433 3.17 -1.67 -31.67
C ILE A 433 3.58 -3.11 -31.42
N SER A 434 4.73 -3.53 -31.99
CA SER A 434 5.22 -4.90 -31.88
C SER A 434 6.74 -4.94 -31.91
N ASN A 435 7.34 -5.76 -31.05
CA ASN A 435 8.78 -5.93 -30.93
C ASN A 435 9.54 -4.61 -30.73
N GLU A 436 8.94 -3.69 -29.97
CA GLU A 436 9.45 -2.36 -29.65
C GLU A 436 9.74 -2.23 -28.15
N MET A 437 10.65 -1.33 -27.81
CA MET A 437 10.81 -0.82 -26.45
C MET A 437 9.95 0.42 -26.30
N VAL A 438 8.97 0.41 -25.37
CA VAL A 438 7.96 1.46 -25.25
C VAL A 438 8.11 2.13 -23.89
N LEU A 439 8.51 3.40 -23.88
CA LEU A 439 8.45 4.25 -22.70
C LEU A 439 7.09 4.92 -22.61
N ILE A 440 6.37 4.67 -21.51
CA ILE A 440 5.06 5.25 -21.21
C ILE A 440 5.28 6.29 -20.11
N LYS A 441 5.26 7.57 -20.50
CA LYS A 441 5.58 8.71 -19.63
C LYS A 441 4.44 9.70 -19.62
N GLY A 442 3.73 9.82 -18.49
CA GLY A 442 2.58 10.72 -18.39
C GLY A 442 2.29 11.19 -16.99
N SER A 443 1.53 12.29 -16.88
CA SER A 443 1.02 12.74 -15.60
C SER A 443 -0.29 12.03 -15.26
N ARG A 444 -0.60 11.88 -13.97
CA ARG A 444 -1.84 11.26 -13.46
C ARG A 444 -3.12 11.78 -14.11
N LYS A 445 -3.13 13.03 -14.53
CA LYS A 445 -4.29 13.69 -15.19
C LYS A 445 -4.73 12.98 -16.48
N PHE A 446 -3.82 12.28 -17.14
CA PHE A 446 -4.06 11.67 -18.45
C PHE A 446 -4.39 10.17 -18.39
N GLY A 447 -4.46 9.54 -17.22
CA GLY A 447 -4.87 8.13 -17.08
C GLY A 447 -3.99 7.13 -17.82
N PHE A 448 -2.66 7.34 -17.85
CA PHE A 448 -1.71 6.53 -18.63
C PHE A 448 -1.58 5.09 -18.15
N GLU A 449 -2.07 4.77 -16.97
CA GLU A 449 -2.24 3.40 -16.48
C GLU A 449 -3.11 2.54 -17.41
N GLN A 450 -4.10 3.12 -18.10
CA GLN A 450 -4.93 2.43 -19.08
C GLN A 450 -4.12 2.05 -20.32
N ILE A 451 -3.21 2.91 -20.79
CA ILE A 451 -2.30 2.63 -21.90
C ILE A 451 -1.32 1.52 -21.51
N THR A 452 -0.76 1.59 -20.29
CA THR A 452 0.10 0.53 -19.76
C THR A 452 -0.62 -0.80 -19.70
N ALA A 453 -1.85 -0.84 -19.21
CA ALA A 453 -2.68 -2.04 -19.16
C ALA A 453 -2.97 -2.63 -20.55
N ALA A 454 -3.22 -1.78 -21.56
CA ALA A 454 -3.49 -2.19 -22.94
C ALA A 454 -2.24 -2.80 -23.62
N LEU A 455 -1.04 -2.31 -23.29
CA LEU A 455 0.22 -2.79 -23.86
C LEU A 455 0.92 -3.86 -23.04
N SER A 456 0.55 -4.08 -21.77
CA SER A 456 1.17 -5.11 -20.94
C SER A 456 0.87 -6.51 -21.45
N LEU A 457 1.90 -7.35 -21.47
CA LEU A 457 1.74 -8.77 -21.82
C LEU A 457 0.90 -9.42 -20.71
N ARG A 458 -0.34 -9.68 -21.01
CA ARG A 458 -1.13 -10.62 -20.19
C ARG A 458 -0.61 -12.01 -20.54
N VAL A 459 0.32 -12.51 -19.76
CA VAL A 459 0.90 -13.87 -19.95
C VAL A 459 -0.19 -14.94 -19.76
N HIS A 460 -1.26 -14.58 -19.04
CA HIS A 460 -2.47 -15.38 -18.92
C HIS A 460 -3.67 -14.48 -19.23
N GLU A 461 -4.55 -14.97 -20.07
CA GLU A 461 -5.84 -14.33 -20.37
C GLU A 461 -6.79 -14.41 -19.16
N THR A 462 -6.48 -15.30 -18.20
CA THR A 462 -7.17 -15.42 -16.93
C THR A 462 -6.42 -14.68 -15.83
N THR A 463 -7.08 -13.70 -15.20
CA THR A 463 -6.52 -12.87 -14.12
C THR A 463 -7.44 -12.86 -12.91
N LEU A 464 -6.82 -12.74 -11.72
CA LEU A 464 -7.51 -12.36 -10.50
C LEU A 464 -7.18 -10.89 -10.22
N ASP A 465 -8.12 -10.02 -10.50
CA ASP A 465 -7.99 -8.59 -10.24
C ASP A 465 -8.26 -8.35 -8.75
N VAL A 466 -7.36 -7.62 -8.06
CA VAL A 466 -7.43 -7.39 -6.61
C VAL A 466 -7.46 -5.90 -6.33
N ASN A 467 -8.56 -5.43 -5.75
CA ASN A 467 -8.79 -4.04 -5.38
C ASN A 467 -8.25 -3.76 -3.97
N LEU A 468 -7.09 -3.11 -3.88
CA LEU A 468 -6.48 -2.75 -2.60
C LEU A 468 -7.20 -1.59 -1.90
N GLU A 469 -7.89 -0.72 -2.65
CA GLU A 469 -8.72 0.34 -2.04
C GLU A 469 -9.93 -0.29 -1.31
N ALA A 470 -10.56 -1.29 -1.90
CA ALA A 470 -11.64 -2.04 -1.26
C ALA A 470 -11.18 -2.72 0.05
N ILE A 471 -9.96 -3.26 0.11
CA ILE A 471 -9.36 -3.76 1.38
C ILE A 471 -9.34 -2.66 2.44
N VAL A 472 -8.93 -1.45 2.08
CA VAL A 472 -8.85 -0.32 3.01
C VAL A 472 -10.23 0.15 3.44
N GLU A 473 -11.18 0.22 2.53
CA GLU A 473 -12.57 0.61 2.82
C GLU A 473 -13.25 -0.40 3.74
N ASN A 474 -13.06 -1.70 3.49
CA ASN A 474 -13.58 -2.77 4.35
C ASN A 474 -12.91 -2.76 5.74
N LEU A 475 -11.59 -2.55 5.81
CA LEU A 475 -10.89 -2.38 7.09
C LEU A 475 -11.49 -1.21 7.88
N ASN A 476 -11.70 -0.07 7.24
CA ASN A 476 -12.26 1.12 7.88
C ASN A 476 -13.72 0.92 8.30
N PHE A 477 -14.50 0.16 7.53
CA PHE A 477 -15.85 -0.23 7.92
C PHE A 477 -15.84 -0.98 9.25
N TYR A 478 -14.97 -1.98 9.42
CA TYR A 478 -14.88 -2.72 10.70
C TYR A 478 -14.30 -1.87 11.83
N ARG A 479 -13.36 -0.99 11.53
CA ARG A 479 -12.83 -0.04 12.53
C ARG A 479 -13.91 0.89 13.08
N SER A 480 -14.95 1.20 12.29
CA SER A 480 -16.05 2.04 12.75
C SER A 480 -16.87 1.46 13.90
N PHE A 481 -16.80 0.14 14.15
CA PHE A 481 -17.42 -0.54 15.29
C PHE A 481 -16.51 -0.63 16.51
N MET A 482 -15.22 -0.29 16.34
CA MET A 482 -14.19 -0.51 17.36
C MET A 482 -13.91 0.77 18.13
N LYS A 483 -13.50 0.60 19.38
CA LYS A 483 -12.89 1.68 20.16
C LYS A 483 -11.45 1.89 19.70
N PRO A 484 -10.91 3.12 19.80
CA PRO A 484 -9.55 3.44 19.34
C PRO A 484 -8.44 2.60 19.98
N GLU A 485 -8.63 2.26 21.27
CA GLU A 485 -7.68 1.44 22.03
C GLU A 485 -7.73 -0.04 21.69
N THR A 486 -8.79 -0.49 21.00
CA THR A 486 -8.93 -1.90 20.59
C THR A 486 -8.02 -2.20 19.39
N LYS A 487 -7.11 -3.14 19.58
CA LYS A 487 -6.19 -3.58 18.54
C LYS A 487 -6.89 -4.43 17.48
N ILE A 488 -6.33 -4.43 16.27
CA ILE A 488 -6.86 -5.24 15.18
C ILE A 488 -5.80 -6.19 14.61
N THR A 489 -6.18 -7.46 14.50
CA THR A 489 -5.44 -8.47 13.75
C THR A 489 -6.15 -8.73 12.43
N CYS A 490 -5.44 -8.61 11.30
CA CYS A 490 -5.97 -8.93 9.98
C CYS A 490 -5.44 -10.28 9.49
N MET A 491 -6.36 -11.14 9.04
CA MET A 491 -6.02 -12.48 8.56
C MET A 491 -5.49 -12.41 7.11
N VAL A 492 -4.25 -12.83 6.88
CA VAL A 492 -3.61 -12.90 5.55
C VAL A 492 -3.12 -14.30 5.19
N LYS A 493 -3.62 -15.31 5.90
CA LYS A 493 -3.31 -16.73 5.67
C LYS A 493 -3.81 -17.23 4.32
N ALA A 494 -3.31 -18.37 3.87
CA ALA A 494 -3.64 -18.98 2.58
C ALA A 494 -3.47 -17.98 1.42
N SER A 495 -2.28 -17.33 1.36
CA SER A 495 -2.00 -16.26 0.39
C SER A 495 -3.08 -15.17 0.38
N ALA A 496 -3.44 -14.68 1.59
CA ALA A 496 -4.50 -13.69 1.79
C ALA A 496 -5.81 -14.13 1.11
N TYR A 497 -6.26 -15.33 1.46
CA TYR A 497 -7.45 -15.97 0.86
C TYR A 497 -7.36 -16.07 -0.67
N GLY A 498 -6.19 -16.35 -1.20
CA GLY A 498 -5.94 -16.47 -2.63
C GLY A 498 -5.64 -15.16 -3.35
N ALA A 499 -5.84 -14.02 -2.71
CA ALA A 499 -5.64 -12.70 -3.31
C ALA A 499 -4.17 -12.25 -3.41
N GLY A 500 -3.24 -12.96 -2.72
CA GLY A 500 -1.81 -12.62 -2.66
C GLY A 500 -1.45 -11.87 -1.37
N SER A 501 -0.60 -12.49 -0.55
CA SER A 501 -0.34 -12.05 0.83
C SER A 501 0.49 -10.78 0.92
N VAL A 502 1.50 -10.60 0.07
CA VAL A 502 2.50 -9.54 0.20
C VAL A 502 1.90 -8.15 0.00
N GLU A 503 1.19 -7.92 -1.12
CA GLU A 503 0.63 -6.59 -1.43
C GLU A 503 -0.47 -6.19 -0.45
N ILE A 504 -1.30 -7.15 -0.04
CA ILE A 504 -2.33 -6.92 0.98
C ILE A 504 -1.69 -6.62 2.34
N ALA A 505 -0.66 -7.38 2.75
CA ALA A 505 0.05 -7.13 4.01
C ALA A 505 0.74 -5.76 4.03
N LYS A 506 1.37 -5.34 2.93
CA LYS A 506 1.94 -3.98 2.77
C LYS A 506 0.84 -2.92 2.92
N THR A 507 -0.28 -3.10 2.24
CA THR A 507 -1.43 -2.18 2.33
C THR A 507 -1.96 -2.06 3.76
N LEU A 508 -2.12 -3.19 4.46
CA LEU A 508 -2.59 -3.23 5.85
C LEU A 508 -1.60 -2.60 6.83
N GLN A 509 -0.31 -2.89 6.66
CA GLN A 509 0.76 -2.28 7.44
C GLN A 509 0.77 -0.75 7.29
N ASP A 510 0.66 -0.24 6.06
CA ASP A 510 0.57 1.20 5.77
C ASP A 510 -0.69 1.86 6.36
N ARG A 511 -1.69 1.07 6.72
CA ARG A 511 -2.91 1.50 7.41
C ARG A 511 -2.87 1.28 8.92
N GLY A 512 -1.71 0.95 9.47
CA GLY A 512 -1.48 0.84 10.90
C GLY A 512 -2.30 -0.25 11.57
N VAL A 513 -2.38 -1.45 10.97
CA VAL A 513 -2.93 -2.62 11.67
C VAL A 513 -1.91 -3.11 12.70
N ASP A 514 -2.40 -3.59 13.85
CA ASP A 514 -1.51 -4.00 14.95
C ASP A 514 -0.83 -5.35 14.69
N TYR A 515 -1.58 -6.28 14.10
CA TYR A 515 -1.11 -7.62 13.80
C TYR A 515 -1.61 -8.12 12.46
N LEU A 516 -0.81 -8.96 11.82
CA LEU A 516 -1.23 -9.85 10.75
C LEU A 516 -1.27 -11.28 11.29
N ALA A 517 -2.13 -12.13 10.73
CA ALA A 517 -2.17 -13.53 11.11
C ALA A 517 -2.09 -14.44 9.89
N VAL A 518 -1.15 -15.38 9.96
CA VAL A 518 -0.88 -16.39 8.93
C VAL A 518 -1.18 -17.80 9.46
N ALA A 519 -1.30 -18.79 8.59
CA ALA A 519 -1.56 -20.16 9.02
C ALA A 519 -0.29 -20.84 9.51
N VAL A 520 0.81 -20.75 8.79
CA VAL A 520 2.07 -21.47 9.01
C VAL A 520 3.27 -20.52 9.02
N ALA A 521 4.39 -20.97 9.56
CA ALA A 521 5.59 -20.12 9.69
C ALA A 521 6.17 -19.68 8.34
N ASP A 522 6.05 -20.48 7.28
CA ASP A 522 6.57 -20.14 5.96
C ASP A 522 5.88 -18.93 5.35
N GLU A 523 4.55 -18.79 5.53
CA GLU A 523 3.80 -17.59 5.11
C GLU A 523 4.31 -16.34 5.85
N GLY A 524 4.56 -16.46 7.16
CA GLY A 524 5.11 -15.36 7.96
C GLY A 524 6.52 -14.96 7.51
N ALA A 525 7.37 -15.95 7.23
CA ALA A 525 8.72 -15.72 6.75
C ALA A 525 8.74 -15.06 5.35
N GLU A 526 7.79 -15.41 4.48
CA GLU A 526 7.60 -14.73 3.19
C GLU A 526 7.27 -13.25 3.38
N LEU A 527 6.33 -12.94 4.27
CA LEU A 527 5.98 -11.55 4.59
C LEU A 527 7.15 -10.77 5.18
N ARG A 528 7.94 -11.38 6.07
CA ARG A 528 9.14 -10.74 6.63
C ARG A 528 10.19 -10.45 5.56
N ARG A 529 10.44 -11.39 4.61
CA ARG A 529 11.34 -11.16 3.48
C ARG A 529 10.85 -10.05 2.56
N ALA A 530 9.54 -9.88 2.45
CA ALA A 530 8.91 -8.78 1.70
C ALA A 530 8.88 -7.44 2.46
N GLY A 531 9.53 -7.32 3.62
CA GLY A 531 9.67 -6.07 4.37
C GLY A 531 8.52 -5.76 5.34
N ILE A 532 7.67 -6.73 5.67
CA ILE A 532 6.60 -6.53 6.67
C ILE A 532 7.22 -6.51 8.07
N THR A 533 6.99 -5.44 8.83
CA THR A 533 7.47 -5.24 10.20
C THR A 533 6.36 -5.35 11.26
N THR A 534 5.10 -5.23 10.86
CA THR A 534 3.92 -5.46 11.72
C THR A 534 4.01 -6.80 12.43
N GLY A 535 3.54 -6.92 13.68
CA GLY A 535 3.48 -8.20 14.40
C GLY A 535 2.78 -9.29 13.58
N ILE A 536 3.34 -10.51 13.54
CA ILE A 536 2.76 -11.62 12.78
C ILE A 536 2.48 -12.80 13.72
N ILE A 537 1.20 -13.17 13.80
CA ILE A 537 0.73 -14.33 14.57
C ILE A 537 0.68 -15.55 13.65
N VAL A 538 1.30 -16.66 14.07
CA VAL A 538 1.23 -17.97 13.39
C VAL A 538 0.20 -18.85 14.08
N MET A 539 -0.89 -19.17 13.36
CA MET A 539 -2.05 -19.85 13.92
C MET A 539 -1.90 -21.36 14.04
N ASN A 540 -1.02 -22.00 13.26
CA ASN A 540 -0.73 -23.42 13.30
C ASN A 540 0.80 -23.65 13.28
N PRO A 541 1.52 -23.31 14.36
CA PRO A 541 2.95 -23.48 14.38
C PRO A 541 3.32 -24.97 14.42
N GLU A 542 4.16 -25.38 13.49
CA GLU A 542 4.72 -26.73 13.46
C GLU A 542 5.97 -26.80 14.34
N MET A 543 6.17 -27.94 15.05
CA MET A 543 7.33 -28.10 15.91
C MET A 543 8.66 -28.12 15.13
N THR A 544 8.63 -28.43 13.85
CA THR A 544 9.77 -28.37 12.93
C THR A 544 10.14 -26.96 12.49
N ALA A 545 9.25 -25.99 12.70
CA ALA A 545 9.41 -24.61 12.26
C ALA A 545 9.86 -23.63 13.35
N PHE A 546 10.26 -24.10 14.54
CA PHE A 546 10.65 -23.20 15.64
C PHE A 546 11.81 -22.28 15.29
N ASP A 547 12.81 -22.78 14.56
CA ASP A 547 13.93 -21.97 14.11
C ASP A 547 13.46 -20.83 13.20
N THR A 548 12.49 -21.10 12.33
CA THR A 548 11.87 -20.08 11.47
C THR A 548 11.07 -19.06 12.29
N LEU A 549 10.33 -19.50 13.31
CA LEU A 549 9.61 -18.57 14.20
C LEU A 549 10.58 -17.60 14.88
N PHE A 550 11.67 -18.10 15.43
CA PHE A 550 12.66 -17.29 16.13
C PHE A 550 13.43 -16.38 15.16
N GLN A 551 13.86 -16.92 14.02
CA GLN A 551 14.65 -16.17 13.02
C GLN A 551 13.89 -14.98 12.44
N TYR A 552 12.58 -15.12 12.24
CA TYR A 552 11.74 -14.12 11.60
C TYR A 552 10.83 -13.37 12.58
N ASP A 553 11.02 -13.54 13.88
CA ASP A 553 10.21 -12.89 14.93
C ASP A 553 8.71 -13.09 14.67
N LEU A 554 8.29 -14.35 14.56
CA LEU A 554 6.90 -14.75 14.32
C LEU A 554 6.29 -15.28 15.61
N GLU A 555 5.17 -14.71 16.05
CA GLU A 555 4.54 -14.97 17.33
C GLU A 555 3.60 -16.19 17.23
N PRO A 556 3.93 -17.38 17.79
CA PRO A 556 3.12 -18.57 17.61
C PRO A 556 1.90 -18.64 18.54
N GLU A 557 0.80 -19.20 18.02
CA GLU A 557 -0.30 -19.74 18.82
C GLU A 557 0.18 -20.95 19.62
N VAL A 558 -0.23 -21.06 20.88
CA VAL A 558 0.04 -22.24 21.73
C VAL A 558 -1.28 -22.79 22.27
N TYR A 559 -1.57 -24.03 21.98
CA TYR A 559 -2.87 -24.67 22.20
C TYR A 559 -2.86 -25.99 22.97
N ASN A 560 -1.68 -26.52 23.26
CA ASN A 560 -1.55 -27.74 24.10
C ASN A 560 -0.20 -27.77 24.81
N PHE A 561 -0.11 -28.62 25.84
CA PHE A 561 1.09 -28.77 26.69
C PHE A 561 2.31 -29.31 25.94
N LYS A 562 2.10 -30.16 24.92
CA LYS A 562 3.20 -30.71 24.13
C LYS A 562 3.91 -29.62 23.36
N LEU A 563 3.14 -28.79 22.66
CA LEU A 563 3.66 -27.66 21.91
C LEU A 563 4.33 -26.63 22.84
N LEU A 564 3.66 -26.27 23.97
CA LEU A 564 4.18 -25.33 24.95
C LEU A 564 5.57 -25.78 25.48
N LYS A 565 5.70 -27.02 25.94
CA LYS A 565 6.96 -27.56 26.48
C LYS A 565 8.04 -27.64 25.42
N ALA A 566 7.68 -28.07 24.19
CA ALA A 566 8.64 -28.17 23.09
C ALA A 566 9.17 -26.78 22.68
N LEU A 567 8.31 -25.78 22.64
CA LEU A 567 8.68 -24.40 22.30
C LEU A 567 9.56 -23.77 23.39
N ILE A 568 9.24 -23.98 24.68
CA ILE A 568 10.10 -23.57 25.80
C ILE A 568 11.49 -24.16 25.63
N HIS A 569 11.57 -25.49 25.45
CA HIS A 569 12.85 -26.17 25.30
C HIS A 569 13.68 -25.66 24.11
N ALA A 570 13.01 -25.39 22.97
CA ALA A 570 13.68 -24.88 21.79
C ALA A 570 14.21 -23.45 22.03
N ALA A 571 13.42 -22.58 22.66
CA ALA A 571 13.80 -21.22 22.99
C ALA A 571 14.96 -21.18 24.01
N GLU A 572 14.89 -21.98 25.06
CA GLU A 572 15.97 -22.12 26.07
C GLU A 572 17.28 -22.59 25.45
N LYS A 573 17.21 -23.58 24.54
CA LYS A 573 18.39 -24.07 23.81
C LYS A 573 19.08 -23.02 22.99
N GLN A 574 18.35 -22.02 22.48
CA GLN A 574 18.89 -20.88 21.74
C GLN A 574 19.20 -19.67 22.62
N GLY A 575 18.99 -19.75 23.94
CA GLY A 575 19.19 -18.63 24.86
C GLY A 575 18.18 -17.50 24.72
N ILE A 576 17.04 -17.76 24.10
CA ILE A 576 15.96 -16.78 23.88
C ILE A 576 15.24 -16.52 25.20
N GLN A 577 14.93 -15.26 25.46
CA GLN A 577 14.16 -14.82 26.63
C GLN A 577 13.02 -13.90 26.21
N GLY A 578 11.86 -14.06 26.85
CA GLY A 578 10.69 -13.22 26.65
C GLY A 578 10.06 -13.31 25.26
N PHE A 579 10.22 -14.44 24.56
CA PHE A 579 9.61 -14.59 23.24
C PHE A 579 8.08 -14.63 23.33
N PRO A 580 7.36 -13.79 22.57
CA PRO A 580 5.92 -13.64 22.70
C PRO A 580 5.16 -14.86 22.15
N ILE A 581 4.15 -15.30 22.89
CA ILE A 581 3.24 -16.35 22.47
C ILE A 581 1.78 -15.93 22.64
N HIS A 582 0.89 -16.56 21.89
CA HIS A 582 -0.55 -16.37 21.97
C HIS A 582 -1.23 -17.63 22.50
N VAL A 583 -1.73 -17.58 23.73
CA VAL A 583 -2.37 -18.74 24.38
C VAL A 583 -3.79 -18.90 23.87
N LYS A 584 -4.12 -20.08 23.33
CA LYS A 584 -5.46 -20.37 22.84
C LYS A 584 -6.28 -21.17 23.84
N LEU A 585 -7.51 -20.71 24.09
CA LEU A 585 -8.50 -21.42 24.89
C LEU A 585 -9.59 -22.02 24.00
N ASP A 586 -9.99 -23.25 24.29
CA ASP A 586 -11.17 -23.85 23.65
C ASP A 586 -12.41 -23.61 24.53
N THR A 587 -13.30 -22.79 24.01
CA THR A 587 -14.55 -22.44 24.68
C THR A 587 -15.78 -23.09 24.05
N GLY A 588 -15.58 -24.12 23.22
CA GLY A 588 -16.67 -24.89 22.62
C GLY A 588 -16.59 -25.11 21.12
N MET A 589 -15.48 -24.74 20.48
CA MET A 589 -15.22 -25.06 19.08
C MET A 589 -14.66 -26.47 18.90
N HIS A 590 -14.00 -26.99 19.93
CA HIS A 590 -13.41 -28.34 19.97
C HIS A 590 -12.43 -28.63 18.82
N ARG A 591 -11.65 -27.61 18.43
CA ARG A 591 -10.63 -27.72 17.38
C ARG A 591 -9.23 -27.71 17.95
N LEU A 592 -8.82 -26.66 18.61
CA LEU A 592 -7.54 -26.44 19.26
C LEU A 592 -7.74 -25.50 20.46
N GLY A 593 -6.97 -25.68 21.53
CA GLY A 593 -6.98 -24.82 22.72
C GLY A 593 -6.92 -25.59 24.02
N PHE A 594 -6.48 -24.91 25.07
CA PHE A 594 -6.56 -25.40 26.45
C PHE A 594 -7.99 -25.29 27.00
N ASP A 595 -8.40 -26.22 27.83
CA ASP A 595 -9.67 -26.09 28.56
C ASP A 595 -9.57 -24.89 29.54
N PRO A 596 -10.46 -23.88 29.41
CA PRO A 596 -10.39 -22.66 30.21
C PRO A 596 -10.55 -22.88 31.72
N LEU A 597 -11.17 -23.96 32.12
CA LEU A 597 -11.43 -24.30 33.54
C LEU A 597 -10.40 -25.23 34.13
N LYS A 598 -9.89 -26.20 33.34
CA LYS A 598 -9.02 -27.29 33.84
C LYS A 598 -7.53 -27.07 33.60
N ASP A 599 -7.19 -26.43 32.46
CA ASP A 599 -5.80 -26.41 32.00
C ASP A 599 -5.06 -25.10 32.33
N VAL A 600 -5.78 -23.99 32.51
CA VAL A 600 -5.16 -22.63 32.63
C VAL A 600 -4.21 -22.58 33.85
N ASP A 601 -4.54 -23.19 34.98
CA ASP A 601 -3.69 -23.17 36.17
C ASP A 601 -2.34 -23.87 35.88
N ASN A 602 -2.35 -24.96 35.15
CA ASN A 602 -1.15 -25.66 34.72
C ASN A 602 -0.35 -24.86 33.69
N VAL A 603 -1.02 -24.17 32.76
CA VAL A 603 -0.36 -23.26 31.79
C VAL A 603 0.36 -22.16 32.55
N VAL A 604 -0.29 -21.55 33.54
CA VAL A 604 0.30 -20.50 34.41
C VAL A 604 1.52 -21.02 35.14
N GLU A 605 1.42 -22.22 35.74
CA GLU A 605 2.52 -22.81 36.47
C GLU A 605 3.74 -23.05 35.58
N ILE A 606 3.55 -23.63 34.40
CA ILE A 606 4.62 -23.88 33.43
C ILE A 606 5.24 -22.54 32.97
N LEU A 607 4.45 -21.54 32.62
CA LEU A 607 4.95 -20.25 32.16
C LEU A 607 5.71 -19.47 33.23
N LYS A 608 5.35 -19.61 34.52
CA LYS A 608 6.08 -18.97 35.63
C LYS A 608 7.40 -19.64 35.98
N GLN A 609 7.61 -20.89 35.61
CA GLN A 609 8.84 -21.64 35.91
C GLN A 609 9.98 -21.38 34.93
N GLN A 610 9.74 -20.57 33.88
CA GLN A 610 10.70 -20.29 32.82
C GLN A 610 10.67 -18.80 32.41
N THR A 611 11.69 -18.34 31.66
CA THR A 611 11.83 -16.97 31.17
C THR A 611 11.92 -16.86 29.64
N ALA A 612 11.92 -18.00 28.96
CA ALA A 612 12.08 -18.07 27.51
C ALA A 612 10.85 -17.53 26.78
N LEU A 613 9.64 -17.81 27.26
CA LEU A 613 8.38 -17.40 26.63
C LEU A 613 7.59 -16.46 27.52
N ILE A 614 6.87 -15.54 26.90
CA ILE A 614 5.96 -14.59 27.57
C ILE A 614 4.58 -14.61 26.89
N PRO A 615 3.47 -14.76 27.65
CA PRO A 615 2.12 -14.69 27.07
C PRO A 615 1.79 -13.25 26.67
N ARG A 616 1.81 -12.99 25.36
CA ARG A 616 1.43 -11.71 24.77
C ARG A 616 -0.07 -11.53 24.72
N SER A 617 -0.78 -12.59 24.32
CA SER A 617 -2.24 -12.59 24.29
C SER A 617 -2.83 -13.91 24.71
N VAL A 618 -4.12 -13.88 25.01
CA VAL A 618 -4.96 -15.06 25.20
C VAL A 618 -6.24 -14.90 24.38
N PHE A 619 -6.64 -15.96 23.68
CA PHE A 619 -7.78 -15.86 22.79
C PHE A 619 -8.59 -17.15 22.65
N SER A 620 -9.81 -17.00 22.15
CA SER A 620 -10.69 -18.07 21.71
C SER A 620 -11.34 -17.70 20.37
N HIS A 621 -12.33 -18.46 19.94
CA HIS A 621 -13.00 -18.23 18.65
C HIS A 621 -14.50 -18.50 18.77
N PHE A 622 -15.33 -17.53 18.38
CA PHE A 622 -16.77 -17.72 18.28
C PHE A 622 -17.11 -18.71 17.16
N VAL A 623 -18.05 -19.59 17.46
CA VAL A 623 -18.51 -20.65 16.53
C VAL A 623 -19.68 -20.18 15.67
N GLY A 624 -20.61 -19.43 16.26
CA GLY A 624 -21.86 -19.03 15.62
C GLY A 624 -22.17 -17.54 15.75
N SER A 625 -21.15 -16.67 15.71
CA SER A 625 -21.33 -15.22 15.83
C SER A 625 -22.01 -14.58 14.61
N ASP A 626 -22.20 -15.31 13.52
CA ASP A 626 -22.84 -14.88 12.27
C ASP A 626 -24.37 -15.05 12.28
N SER A 627 -24.94 -15.80 13.23
CA SER A 627 -26.39 -15.98 13.34
C SER A 627 -26.90 -15.66 14.74
N PRO A 628 -28.04 -14.95 14.86
CA PRO A 628 -28.74 -14.73 16.13
C PRO A 628 -29.18 -16.03 16.83
N ASP A 629 -29.40 -17.11 16.08
CA ASP A 629 -29.82 -18.40 16.62
C ASP A 629 -28.80 -19.00 17.61
N PHE A 630 -27.54 -18.52 17.55
CA PHE A 630 -26.44 -19.00 18.40
C PHE A 630 -25.96 -17.97 19.43
N ASP A 631 -26.76 -16.94 19.71
CA ASP A 631 -26.37 -15.88 20.65
C ASP A 631 -26.17 -16.38 22.08
N ASP A 632 -27.02 -17.31 22.56
CA ASP A 632 -26.87 -17.92 23.88
C ASP A 632 -25.57 -18.74 23.97
N PHE A 633 -25.26 -19.48 22.91
CA PHE A 633 -24.02 -20.24 22.85
C PHE A 633 -22.78 -19.31 22.79
N SER A 634 -22.87 -18.24 22.01
CA SER A 634 -21.81 -17.23 21.93
C SER A 634 -21.60 -16.50 23.26
N ALA A 635 -22.69 -16.25 24.02
CA ALA A 635 -22.59 -15.71 25.35
C ALA A 635 -21.89 -16.68 26.33
N HIS A 636 -22.24 -17.95 26.28
CA HIS A 636 -21.57 -18.97 27.09
C HIS A 636 -20.08 -19.12 26.73
N GLN A 637 -19.73 -19.11 25.42
CA GLN A 637 -18.33 -19.10 24.99
C GLN A 637 -17.56 -17.91 25.58
N TYR A 638 -18.18 -16.74 25.61
CA TYR A 638 -17.60 -15.51 26.14
C TYR A 638 -17.36 -15.62 27.66
N GLU A 639 -18.32 -16.14 28.43
CA GLU A 639 -18.20 -16.34 29.86
C GLU A 639 -17.03 -17.29 30.22
N LEU A 640 -16.94 -18.43 29.53
CA LEU A 640 -15.84 -19.38 29.70
C LEU A 640 -14.49 -18.73 29.33
N PHE A 641 -14.48 -17.93 28.28
CA PHE A 641 -13.28 -17.21 27.88
C PHE A 641 -12.85 -16.19 28.94
N LEU A 642 -13.80 -15.41 29.49
CA LEU A 642 -13.49 -14.43 30.53
C LEU A 642 -12.93 -15.10 31.79
N GLU A 643 -13.45 -16.26 32.19
CA GLU A 643 -12.97 -16.98 33.36
C GLU A 643 -11.51 -17.42 33.14
N GLY A 644 -11.22 -18.15 32.05
CA GLY A 644 -9.87 -18.65 31.76
C GLY A 644 -8.87 -17.50 31.51
N SER A 645 -9.25 -16.50 30.75
CA SER A 645 -8.36 -15.36 30.43
C SER A 645 -8.07 -14.49 31.65
N SER A 646 -9.03 -14.32 32.55
CA SER A 646 -8.84 -13.57 33.80
C SER A 646 -7.87 -14.28 34.77
N LYS A 647 -7.94 -15.61 34.88
CA LYS A 647 -6.96 -16.41 35.64
C LYS A 647 -5.55 -16.21 35.09
N LEU A 648 -5.41 -16.28 33.76
CA LEU A 648 -4.10 -16.07 33.11
C LEU A 648 -3.59 -14.65 33.37
N GLN A 649 -4.41 -13.61 33.18
CA GLN A 649 -4.01 -12.21 33.42
C GLN A 649 -3.62 -11.97 34.87
N ALA A 650 -4.36 -12.51 35.83
CA ALA A 650 -4.07 -12.34 37.27
C ALA A 650 -2.72 -12.94 37.68
N ALA A 651 -2.20 -13.87 36.92
CA ALA A 651 -0.92 -14.56 37.18
C ALA A 651 0.31 -13.76 36.75
N PHE A 652 0.16 -12.74 35.89
CA PHE A 652 1.24 -11.96 35.32
C PHE A 652 1.05 -10.45 35.51
N ASN A 653 2.15 -9.72 35.72
CA ASN A 653 2.13 -8.27 35.96
C ASN A 653 1.99 -7.43 34.69
N HIS A 654 2.36 -8.00 33.53
CA HIS A 654 2.21 -7.31 32.26
C HIS A 654 0.81 -7.53 31.68
N LYS A 655 0.39 -6.63 30.81
CA LYS A 655 -0.90 -6.72 30.11
C LYS A 655 -0.86 -7.87 29.10
N ILE A 656 -1.80 -8.81 29.22
CA ILE A 656 -2.06 -9.88 28.27
C ILE A 656 -3.28 -9.46 27.45
N LEU A 657 -3.13 -9.35 26.13
CA LEU A 657 -4.22 -8.93 25.24
C LEU A 657 -5.27 -10.05 25.14
N ARG A 658 -6.52 -9.74 25.39
CA ARG A 658 -7.64 -10.69 25.34
C ARG A 658 -8.46 -10.48 24.08
N HIS A 659 -8.74 -11.54 23.31
CA HIS A 659 -9.55 -11.43 22.10
C HIS A 659 -10.34 -12.70 21.77
N ILE A 660 -11.57 -12.52 21.29
CA ILE A 660 -12.45 -13.61 20.88
C ILE A 660 -13.18 -13.32 19.57
N CYS A 661 -13.52 -12.05 19.28
CA CYS A 661 -14.31 -11.65 18.13
C CYS A 661 -13.60 -11.95 16.79
N ASN A 662 -14.33 -12.61 15.88
CA ASN A 662 -14.06 -12.71 14.45
C ASN A 662 -14.81 -11.60 13.68
N SER A 663 -14.84 -11.59 12.34
CA SER A 663 -15.51 -10.56 11.55
C SER A 663 -16.95 -10.31 11.97
N ALA A 664 -17.77 -11.35 12.12
CA ALA A 664 -19.16 -11.20 12.58
C ALA A 664 -19.26 -10.70 14.03
N GLY A 665 -18.38 -11.20 14.92
CA GLY A 665 -18.34 -10.77 16.32
C GLY A 665 -17.91 -9.30 16.50
N ILE A 666 -17.11 -8.75 15.56
CA ILE A 666 -16.75 -7.33 15.60
C ILE A 666 -18.01 -6.46 15.46
N GLU A 667 -18.90 -6.81 14.58
CA GLU A 667 -20.11 -6.05 14.33
C GLU A 667 -21.21 -6.32 15.35
N ARG A 668 -21.45 -7.61 15.63
CA ARG A 668 -22.61 -8.01 16.46
C ARG A 668 -22.40 -7.88 17.96
N PHE A 669 -21.14 -7.89 18.42
CA PHE A 669 -20.81 -7.87 19.83
C PHE A 669 -19.77 -6.80 20.18
N PRO A 670 -20.05 -5.51 19.95
CA PRO A 670 -19.07 -4.44 20.23
C PRO A 670 -18.59 -4.41 21.68
N GLU A 671 -19.44 -4.82 22.63
CA GLU A 671 -19.13 -4.91 24.07
C GLU A 671 -18.14 -6.06 24.40
N ARG A 672 -17.88 -6.98 23.45
CA ARG A 672 -17.01 -8.15 23.61
C ARG A 672 -15.69 -8.04 22.85
N HIS A 673 -15.35 -6.88 22.30
CA HIS A 673 -14.10 -6.66 21.58
C HIS A 673 -12.87 -6.88 22.45
N LEU A 674 -12.97 -6.56 23.74
CA LEU A 674 -11.90 -6.61 24.71
C LEU A 674 -10.67 -5.79 24.25
N ASP A 675 -9.47 -6.40 24.26
CA ASP A 675 -8.25 -5.68 23.92
C ASP A 675 -7.90 -5.73 22.41
N MET A 676 -8.44 -6.76 21.70
CA MET A 676 -8.11 -6.97 20.29
C MET A 676 -9.22 -7.74 19.57
N VAL A 677 -9.35 -7.56 18.27
CA VAL A 677 -10.28 -8.30 17.40
C VAL A 677 -9.54 -8.92 16.22
N ARG A 678 -10.15 -9.91 15.55
CA ARG A 678 -9.57 -10.58 14.39
C ARG A 678 -10.47 -10.45 13.18
N LEU A 679 -10.05 -9.63 12.22
CA LEU A 679 -10.75 -9.41 10.97
C LEU A 679 -10.27 -10.41 9.91
N GLY A 680 -11.18 -11.21 9.40
CA GLY A 680 -10.95 -12.22 8.37
C GLY A 680 -11.74 -11.93 7.10
N LEU A 681 -12.82 -12.71 6.88
CA LEU A 681 -13.60 -12.70 5.63
C LEU A 681 -14.15 -11.33 5.24
N GLY A 682 -14.58 -10.55 6.23
CA GLY A 682 -15.07 -9.19 5.99
C GLY A 682 -14.04 -8.27 5.34
N LEU A 683 -12.76 -8.48 5.60
CA LEU A 683 -11.68 -7.73 4.94
C LEU A 683 -11.70 -7.92 3.41
N TYR A 684 -12.08 -9.12 2.97
CA TYR A 684 -12.12 -9.52 1.56
C TYR A 684 -13.46 -9.25 0.88
N GLY A 685 -14.33 -8.45 1.50
CA GLY A 685 -15.58 -7.99 0.91
C GLY A 685 -16.75 -8.97 1.07
N ILE A 686 -16.62 -9.99 1.91
CA ILE A 686 -17.70 -10.93 2.19
C ILE A 686 -18.22 -10.65 3.60
N ASP A 687 -19.36 -10.02 3.64
CA ASP A 687 -20.03 -9.69 4.89
C ASP A 687 -20.73 -10.93 5.46
N PRO A 688 -20.41 -11.35 6.68
CA PRO A 688 -21.06 -12.49 7.30
C PRO A 688 -22.51 -12.25 7.71
N ILE A 689 -22.99 -11.00 7.66
CA ILE A 689 -24.32 -10.60 8.15
C ILE A 689 -25.20 -10.09 7.00
N ASP A 690 -24.68 -9.16 6.19
CA ASP A 690 -25.39 -8.57 5.04
C ASP A 690 -24.43 -8.29 3.89
N ASN A 691 -24.45 -9.13 2.87
CA ASN A 691 -23.54 -9.09 1.72
C ASN A 691 -23.58 -7.81 0.84
N ARG A 692 -24.21 -6.74 1.29
CA ARG A 692 -24.38 -5.49 0.52
C ARG A 692 -23.56 -4.30 1.01
N ARG A 693 -22.86 -4.42 2.13
CA ARG A 693 -22.23 -3.29 2.80
C ARG A 693 -20.73 -3.19 2.58
N LEU A 694 -20.12 -4.27 2.17
CA LEU A 694 -18.69 -4.35 1.92
C LEU A 694 -18.37 -4.25 0.43
N HIS A 695 -17.19 -3.73 0.14
CA HIS A 695 -16.70 -3.61 -1.22
C HIS A 695 -16.06 -4.93 -1.67
N ASN A 696 -16.37 -5.36 -2.88
CA ASN A 696 -15.74 -6.54 -3.48
C ASN A 696 -14.23 -6.30 -3.67
N VAL A 697 -13.43 -7.27 -3.23
CA VAL A 697 -11.97 -7.15 -3.29
C VAL A 697 -11.40 -7.87 -4.50
N THR A 698 -12.01 -9.00 -4.92
CA THR A 698 -11.43 -9.85 -5.96
C THR A 698 -12.40 -10.13 -7.08
N SER A 699 -11.91 -10.04 -8.32
CA SER A 699 -12.67 -10.42 -9.53
C SER A 699 -11.84 -11.38 -10.37
N LEU A 700 -12.36 -12.58 -10.60
CA LEU A 700 -11.74 -13.58 -11.48
C LEU A 700 -12.30 -13.41 -12.88
N ARG A 701 -11.45 -13.03 -13.82
CA ARG A 701 -11.82 -12.74 -15.20
C ARG A 701 -10.97 -13.53 -16.19
N THR A 702 -11.57 -13.80 -17.35
CA THR A 702 -10.91 -14.43 -18.49
C THR A 702 -11.47 -13.84 -19.79
N THR A 703 -11.10 -14.42 -20.95
CA THR A 703 -11.56 -13.96 -22.26
C THR A 703 -12.12 -15.12 -23.09
N ILE A 704 -12.89 -14.80 -24.12
CA ILE A 704 -13.35 -15.80 -25.07
C ILE A 704 -12.22 -16.12 -26.06
N LEU A 705 -11.77 -17.37 -26.11
CA LEU A 705 -10.77 -17.84 -27.07
C LEU A 705 -11.32 -18.07 -28.46
N GLN A 706 -12.48 -18.73 -28.52
CA GLN A 706 -13.10 -19.13 -29.79
C GLN A 706 -14.61 -19.32 -29.62
N ILE A 707 -15.37 -18.95 -30.64
CA ILE A 707 -16.82 -19.23 -30.73
C ILE A 707 -17.09 -20.19 -31.87
N ARG A 708 -17.84 -21.25 -31.58
CA ARG A 708 -18.29 -22.27 -32.58
C ARG A 708 -19.79 -22.32 -32.67
N ASN A 709 -20.29 -22.41 -33.89
CA ASN A 709 -21.67 -22.76 -34.17
C ASN A 709 -21.80 -24.28 -34.12
N VAL A 710 -22.69 -24.78 -33.26
CA VAL A 710 -22.89 -26.19 -32.99
C VAL A 710 -24.35 -26.54 -33.32
N LYS A 711 -24.57 -27.66 -34.03
CA LYS A 711 -25.88 -28.06 -34.45
C LYS A 711 -26.66 -28.74 -33.34
N LYS A 712 -28.00 -28.60 -33.40
CA LYS A 712 -28.91 -29.34 -32.52
C LYS A 712 -28.60 -30.84 -32.52
N GLY A 713 -28.46 -31.41 -31.32
CA GLY A 713 -28.14 -32.81 -31.09
C GLY A 713 -26.65 -33.15 -30.98
N ASP A 714 -25.77 -32.19 -31.25
CA ASP A 714 -24.34 -32.37 -31.04
C ASP A 714 -24.01 -32.37 -29.55
N SER A 715 -22.99 -33.13 -29.17
CA SER A 715 -22.49 -33.19 -27.78
C SER A 715 -21.31 -32.28 -27.54
N ILE A 716 -21.21 -31.72 -26.32
CA ILE A 716 -20.14 -30.83 -25.90
C ILE A 716 -19.27 -31.48 -24.84
N GLY A 717 -17.93 -31.42 -25.04
CA GLY A 717 -16.90 -31.81 -24.09
C GLY A 717 -16.75 -33.31 -23.85
N TYR A 718 -15.94 -33.62 -22.83
CA TYR A 718 -15.62 -35.01 -22.49
C TYR A 718 -16.82 -35.84 -22.07
N SER A 719 -16.76 -37.11 -22.39
CA SER A 719 -17.79 -38.12 -22.08
C SER A 719 -19.17 -37.82 -22.69
N ARG A 720 -19.27 -36.84 -23.60
CA ARG A 720 -20.50 -36.48 -24.29
C ARG A 720 -21.72 -36.31 -23.34
N ARG A 721 -21.52 -35.70 -22.18
CA ARG A 721 -22.55 -35.58 -21.13
C ARG A 721 -23.58 -34.50 -21.42
N SER A 722 -23.23 -33.46 -22.16
CA SER A 722 -24.12 -32.36 -22.52
C SER A 722 -24.40 -32.38 -24.02
N PHE A 723 -25.65 -32.16 -24.39
CA PHE A 723 -26.07 -31.99 -25.76
C PHE A 723 -26.76 -30.66 -25.95
N VAL A 724 -26.63 -30.07 -27.15
CA VAL A 724 -27.35 -28.86 -27.47
C VAL A 724 -28.74 -29.19 -28.02
N GLU A 725 -29.76 -28.51 -27.48
CA GLU A 725 -31.16 -28.76 -27.81
C GLU A 725 -31.65 -27.97 -29.05
N ARG A 726 -30.86 -26.97 -29.45
CA ARG A 726 -31.06 -26.12 -30.64
C ARG A 726 -29.72 -25.79 -31.26
N ASP A 727 -29.73 -25.25 -32.47
CA ASP A 727 -28.52 -24.66 -33.05
C ASP A 727 -27.97 -23.59 -32.09
N SER A 728 -26.73 -23.74 -31.65
CA SER A 728 -26.15 -23.01 -30.52
C SER A 728 -24.78 -22.40 -30.85
N ARG A 729 -24.47 -21.29 -30.22
CA ARG A 729 -23.12 -20.70 -30.20
C ARG A 729 -22.42 -21.07 -28.89
N ILE A 730 -21.32 -21.80 -29.00
CA ILE A 730 -20.55 -22.28 -27.86
C ILE A 730 -19.20 -21.59 -27.87
N ALA A 731 -18.87 -20.92 -26.78
CA ALA A 731 -17.58 -20.27 -26.58
C ALA A 731 -16.65 -21.12 -25.71
N ALA A 732 -15.39 -21.19 -26.09
CA ALA A 732 -14.31 -21.76 -25.29
C ALA A 732 -13.59 -20.63 -24.53
N ILE A 733 -13.35 -20.81 -23.22
CA ILE A 733 -12.64 -19.86 -22.36
C ILE A 733 -11.47 -20.53 -21.65
N PRO A 734 -10.28 -19.84 -21.49
CA PRO A 734 -9.04 -20.43 -20.98
C PRO A 734 -9.01 -20.46 -19.46
N ILE A 735 -9.97 -21.14 -18.86
CA ILE A 735 -10.02 -21.43 -17.44
C ILE A 735 -10.56 -22.81 -17.19
N GLY A 736 -9.93 -23.55 -16.29
CA GLY A 736 -10.36 -24.89 -15.93
C GLY A 736 -10.14 -25.20 -14.46
N TYR A 737 -10.27 -26.50 -14.09
CA TYR A 737 -10.12 -26.87 -12.69
C TYR A 737 -8.67 -26.73 -12.16
N ALA A 738 -7.66 -26.68 -13.03
CA ALA A 738 -6.28 -26.38 -12.61
C ALA A 738 -6.06 -24.91 -12.25
N ASP A 739 -6.97 -24.02 -12.66
CA ASP A 739 -7.01 -22.61 -12.28
C ASP A 739 -7.83 -22.36 -11.02
N GLY A 740 -8.57 -23.39 -10.58
CA GLY A 740 -9.46 -23.31 -9.42
C GLY A 740 -10.96 -23.31 -9.75
N LEU A 741 -11.34 -23.41 -11.04
CA LEU A 741 -12.74 -23.48 -11.42
C LEU A 741 -13.33 -24.87 -11.08
N ASN A 742 -14.28 -24.91 -10.15
CA ASN A 742 -14.82 -26.17 -9.65
C ASN A 742 -15.58 -26.93 -10.75
N ARG A 743 -15.28 -28.23 -10.93
CA ARG A 743 -15.88 -29.06 -11.96
C ARG A 743 -17.39 -29.23 -11.82
N HIS A 744 -17.95 -29.09 -10.62
CA HIS A 744 -19.41 -29.18 -10.39
C HIS A 744 -20.18 -28.02 -11.00
N LEU A 745 -19.54 -26.95 -11.40
CA LEU A 745 -20.18 -25.86 -12.16
C LEU A 745 -20.51 -26.26 -13.61
N GLY A 746 -19.85 -27.30 -14.14
CA GLY A 746 -20.11 -27.80 -15.49
C GLY A 746 -21.53 -28.37 -15.71
N ASN A 747 -21.85 -28.74 -16.94
CA ASN A 747 -23.11 -29.37 -17.33
C ASN A 747 -24.37 -28.52 -16.97
N ARG A 748 -24.29 -27.20 -17.14
CA ARG A 748 -25.34 -26.21 -16.86
C ARG A 748 -25.66 -26.01 -15.35
N ASN A 749 -24.83 -26.55 -14.45
CA ASN A 749 -25.05 -26.35 -13.02
C ASN A 749 -24.68 -24.92 -12.56
N GLY A 750 -23.62 -24.33 -13.12
CA GLY A 750 -23.21 -22.97 -12.89
C GLY A 750 -23.16 -22.14 -14.19
N TYR A 751 -22.82 -20.86 -14.02
CA TYR A 751 -22.68 -19.89 -15.10
C TYR A 751 -21.61 -18.86 -14.78
N CYS A 752 -21.11 -18.20 -15.82
CA CYS A 752 -20.31 -16.98 -15.74
C CYS A 752 -21.06 -15.82 -16.41
N LEU A 753 -20.48 -14.62 -16.41
CA LEU A 753 -21.07 -13.49 -17.13
C LEU A 753 -20.23 -13.13 -18.36
N VAL A 754 -20.92 -12.90 -19.47
CA VAL A 754 -20.38 -12.33 -20.70
C VAL A 754 -21.19 -11.10 -21.05
N ASN A 755 -20.57 -9.93 -21.10
CA ASN A 755 -21.26 -8.65 -21.33
C ASN A 755 -22.48 -8.47 -20.38
N GLY A 756 -22.30 -8.80 -19.07
CA GLY A 756 -23.34 -8.72 -18.04
C GLY A 756 -24.46 -9.76 -18.13
N LYS A 757 -24.37 -10.71 -19.07
CA LYS A 757 -25.40 -11.76 -19.28
C LYS A 757 -24.90 -13.12 -18.85
N LYS A 758 -25.79 -13.91 -18.26
CA LYS A 758 -25.49 -15.27 -17.77
C LYS A 758 -25.19 -16.21 -18.93
N ALA A 759 -23.99 -16.77 -18.97
CA ALA A 759 -23.53 -17.80 -19.88
C ALA A 759 -23.31 -19.11 -19.12
N PRO A 760 -24.21 -20.12 -19.22
CA PRO A 760 -24.06 -21.38 -18.51
C PRO A 760 -22.84 -22.17 -18.98
N TYR A 761 -22.13 -22.82 -18.06
CA TYR A 761 -21.11 -23.80 -18.42
C TYR A 761 -21.77 -25.02 -19.08
N ILE A 762 -21.29 -25.40 -20.24
CA ILE A 762 -21.83 -26.56 -20.96
C ILE A 762 -20.75 -27.63 -21.15
N GLY A 763 -21.10 -28.90 -20.94
CA GLY A 763 -20.14 -29.99 -20.86
C GLY A 763 -19.36 -30.02 -19.56
N ASN A 764 -18.44 -30.96 -19.44
CA ASN A 764 -17.53 -31.04 -18.30
C ASN A 764 -16.50 -29.93 -18.38
N ILE A 765 -16.19 -29.28 -17.25
CA ILE A 765 -15.05 -28.38 -17.13
C ILE A 765 -13.77 -29.19 -17.27
N CYS A 766 -12.88 -28.79 -18.18
CA CYS A 766 -11.61 -29.45 -18.45
C CYS A 766 -10.50 -28.88 -17.54
N MET A 767 -9.26 -29.33 -17.73
CA MET A 767 -8.14 -28.91 -16.88
C MET A 767 -7.82 -27.43 -17.05
N ASP A 768 -7.75 -26.96 -18.30
CA ASP A 768 -7.25 -25.63 -18.66
C ASP A 768 -8.25 -24.77 -19.45
N VAL A 769 -9.33 -25.37 -19.93
CA VAL A 769 -10.35 -24.72 -20.77
C VAL A 769 -11.72 -25.23 -20.37
N CYS A 770 -12.75 -24.43 -20.51
CA CYS A 770 -14.13 -24.90 -20.42
C CYS A 770 -15.00 -24.23 -21.50
N MET A 771 -16.21 -24.73 -21.69
CA MET A 771 -17.12 -24.24 -22.68
C MET A 771 -18.36 -23.61 -22.02
N ILE A 772 -18.82 -22.51 -22.60
CA ILE A 772 -20.00 -21.76 -22.15
C ILE A 772 -20.98 -21.57 -23.31
N ASP A 773 -22.26 -21.59 -22.99
CA ASP A 773 -23.33 -21.36 -23.97
C ASP A 773 -23.59 -19.85 -24.11
N VAL A 774 -23.21 -19.29 -25.25
CA VAL A 774 -23.40 -17.88 -25.59
C VAL A 774 -24.40 -17.65 -26.70
N THR A 775 -25.33 -18.62 -26.92
CA THR A 775 -26.27 -18.59 -28.04
C THR A 775 -27.08 -17.31 -28.11
N ASP A 776 -27.56 -16.82 -26.98
CA ASP A 776 -28.38 -15.60 -26.87
C ASP A 776 -27.63 -14.37 -26.45
N ILE A 777 -26.30 -14.44 -26.43
CA ILE A 777 -25.42 -13.35 -25.98
C ILE A 777 -24.67 -12.78 -27.19
N PRO A 778 -24.84 -11.50 -27.51
CA PRO A 778 -24.01 -10.85 -28.50
C PRO A 778 -22.59 -10.69 -27.89
N CYS A 779 -21.65 -11.42 -28.46
CA CYS A 779 -20.26 -11.45 -28.07
C CYS A 779 -19.37 -11.93 -29.20
N GLU A 780 -18.08 -11.65 -29.10
CA GLU A 780 -17.02 -12.04 -30.02
C GLU A 780 -15.79 -12.58 -29.30
N GLU A 781 -14.87 -13.17 -30.05
CA GLU A 781 -13.59 -13.66 -29.53
C GLU A 781 -12.78 -12.50 -28.97
N GLY A 782 -12.24 -12.67 -27.76
CA GLY A 782 -11.55 -11.61 -27.01
C GLY A 782 -12.43 -10.89 -25.97
N ASP A 783 -13.77 -11.04 -26.02
CA ASP A 783 -14.64 -10.44 -25.00
C ASP A 783 -14.35 -10.98 -23.60
N THR A 784 -14.46 -10.10 -22.62
CA THR A 784 -14.23 -10.44 -21.21
C THR A 784 -15.34 -11.31 -20.64
N VAL A 785 -14.95 -12.31 -19.89
CA VAL A 785 -15.81 -13.22 -19.15
C VAL A 785 -15.55 -13.08 -17.67
N GLU A 786 -16.55 -12.71 -16.87
CA GLU A 786 -16.45 -12.66 -15.42
C GLU A 786 -16.89 -13.99 -14.80
N ILE A 787 -15.98 -14.64 -14.09
CA ILE A 787 -16.23 -15.91 -13.38
C ILE A 787 -16.86 -15.63 -12.02
N PHE A 788 -16.29 -14.67 -11.29
CA PHE A 788 -16.89 -14.01 -10.14
C PHE A 788 -16.27 -12.61 -9.98
N GLY A 789 -17.00 -11.70 -9.39
CA GLY A 789 -16.55 -10.30 -9.24
C GLY A 789 -17.68 -9.40 -8.75
N ASP A 790 -17.71 -8.18 -9.27
CA ASP A 790 -18.67 -7.16 -8.87
C ASP A 790 -20.11 -7.49 -9.34
N GLU A 791 -20.26 -8.01 -10.55
CA GLU A 791 -21.56 -8.34 -11.12
C GLU A 791 -22.00 -9.78 -10.80
N LEU A 792 -21.04 -10.67 -10.49
CA LEU A 792 -21.30 -12.04 -10.07
C LEU A 792 -20.57 -12.32 -8.75
N PRO A 793 -21.15 -11.98 -7.60
CA PRO A 793 -20.54 -12.22 -6.31
C PRO A 793 -20.13 -13.68 -6.10
N VAL A 794 -18.97 -13.90 -5.46
CA VAL A 794 -18.46 -15.26 -5.18
C VAL A 794 -19.44 -16.08 -4.32
N THR A 795 -20.30 -15.44 -3.54
CA THR A 795 -21.36 -16.08 -2.75
C THR A 795 -22.37 -16.82 -3.63
N VAL A 796 -22.65 -16.34 -4.83
CA VAL A 796 -23.52 -17.05 -5.80
C VAL A 796 -22.91 -18.38 -6.20
N LEU A 797 -21.59 -18.43 -6.42
CA LEU A 797 -20.90 -19.67 -6.74
C LEU A 797 -20.87 -20.62 -5.54
N SER A 798 -20.67 -20.10 -4.33
CA SER A 798 -20.69 -20.93 -3.11
C SER A 798 -22.07 -21.55 -2.88
N ASP A 799 -23.14 -20.81 -3.12
CA ASP A 799 -24.51 -21.34 -3.02
C ASP A 799 -24.77 -22.45 -4.05
N ILE A 800 -24.34 -22.27 -5.31
CA ILE A 800 -24.47 -23.30 -6.36
C ILE A 800 -23.68 -24.57 -6.00
N LEU A 801 -22.53 -24.42 -5.35
CA LEU A 801 -21.63 -25.53 -5.03
C LEU A 801 -21.89 -26.15 -3.66
N ASP A 802 -22.87 -25.63 -2.91
CA ASP A 802 -23.15 -26.02 -1.51
C ASP A 802 -21.88 -25.98 -0.64
N THR A 803 -21.18 -24.85 -0.72
CA THR A 803 -19.94 -24.60 0.01
C THR A 803 -19.86 -23.16 0.51
N ILE A 804 -18.71 -22.75 1.00
CA ILE A 804 -18.45 -21.42 1.55
C ILE A 804 -17.52 -20.60 0.63
N PRO A 805 -17.65 -19.26 0.62
CA PRO A 805 -16.81 -18.38 -0.20
C PRO A 805 -15.30 -18.58 0.00
N TYR A 806 -14.88 -18.94 1.22
CA TYR A 806 -13.47 -19.24 1.54
C TYR A 806 -12.86 -20.30 0.62
N GLU A 807 -13.60 -21.39 0.38
CA GLU A 807 -13.13 -22.49 -0.46
C GLU A 807 -12.92 -22.04 -1.90
N ILE A 808 -13.83 -21.23 -2.44
CA ILE A 808 -13.71 -20.72 -3.80
C ILE A 808 -12.53 -19.76 -3.93
N LEU A 809 -12.41 -18.78 -3.04
CA LEU A 809 -11.32 -17.81 -3.09
C LEU A 809 -9.94 -18.47 -2.97
N THR A 810 -9.79 -19.39 -2.01
CA THR A 810 -8.52 -20.08 -1.76
C THR A 810 -8.19 -21.14 -2.82
N SER A 811 -9.19 -21.59 -3.61
CA SER A 811 -8.97 -22.55 -4.72
C SER A 811 -8.34 -21.91 -5.94
N VAL A 812 -8.38 -20.56 -6.09
CA VAL A 812 -7.75 -19.87 -7.22
C VAL A 812 -6.25 -20.15 -7.21
N SER A 813 -5.81 -20.92 -8.21
CA SER A 813 -4.43 -21.40 -8.33
C SER A 813 -3.43 -20.27 -8.42
N THR A 814 -2.21 -20.48 -7.89
CA THR A 814 -1.08 -19.53 -7.99
C THR A 814 -0.65 -19.24 -9.44
N ARG A 815 -1.00 -20.10 -10.39
CA ARG A 815 -0.74 -19.87 -11.82
C ARG A 815 -1.63 -18.78 -12.42
N VAL A 816 -2.79 -18.46 -11.82
CA VAL A 816 -3.62 -17.31 -12.21
C VAL A 816 -2.92 -16.04 -11.75
N LYS A 817 -2.64 -15.13 -12.67
CA LYS A 817 -1.94 -13.88 -12.36
C LYS A 817 -2.81 -12.97 -11.49
N ARG A 818 -2.26 -12.48 -10.37
CA ARG A 818 -2.89 -11.43 -9.56
C ARG A 818 -2.52 -10.08 -10.13
N VAL A 819 -3.52 -9.22 -10.29
CA VAL A 819 -3.35 -7.84 -10.79
C VAL A 819 -3.91 -6.90 -9.72
N TYR A 820 -3.02 -6.14 -9.08
CA TYR A 820 -3.39 -5.24 -7.99
C TYR A 820 -3.64 -3.84 -8.52
N PHE A 821 -4.70 -3.19 -8.02
CA PHE A 821 -5.01 -1.80 -8.33
C PHE A 821 -5.60 -1.07 -7.10
N MET A 822 -5.51 0.26 -7.14
CA MET A 822 -6.05 1.16 -6.11
C MET A 822 -7.09 2.07 -6.71
#